data_50bb0bad80cfdfc03c95a63b319ea41c
#
_entry.id   50bb0bad80cfdfc03c95a63b319ea41c
#
_cell.length_a   1.000
_cell.length_b   1.000
_cell.length_c   1.000
_cell.angle_alpha   90.00
_cell.angle_beta   90.00
_cell.angle_gamma   90.00
#
_symmetry.space_group_name_H-M   'P 1'
#
loop_
_entity.id
_entity.type
_entity.pdbx_description
1 polymer ?
#
loop_
_entity_poly.entity_id
_entity_poly.type
_entity_poly.pdbx_seq_one_letter_code
_entity_poly.pdbx_strand_id
1 'polypeptide(L)'
;MLLLLILLPLMGSVPLLLVRSESETRLGRWSRAVTGLTLLVMVLAVCTRFGVSLDIPLCGIHFTLDGFRAIYGLVVSFMWFVSALLTPQYFRGHHHLRRYHFFFLLCLSFTLGVFLSADLYTTFLFFELMSLSSYAWVVQEESPDALDAGKTYLAIAVLGGLVTLMGLFLLYRLTGTLVIAQLPDACAMVTDRGQLWAAALCILFGFAAKAGVFPLHIWLPKAHPVAPAPASALLSGVLTKAGIFGALIITADILPGEHRWGVLLLVLGAVTMVLGAAIAVFSNNLKYILACSSLSQIGFILVGTAALSLLGQHNALAAHGTVLYMMNHSLVKLTLFLLAGVVYCNTHALDLNQIRGYGRGKPLLHGLFLCGACSLAGIPGFLGYISKTLVHESLVELAAESGSLGVTAVEWLFLFSGGLTAAYLTKIYVALFWQKPVSPTGKTWGTPMTVAALVLAALPLPVLGLLPHGLAEPVAALALPFVGGHPFGHAVHYLAWENLKGVAISLTIGMAVYFLFIRLVLMDRKGAEAVYLERWPRWLSLEERVYRPVIRGLYRVLNVVMRAVCDALDFLVLVARRTFLRDSRPRRHRSPRSAMIHAMTHGGQRTEQEAADRLGTILDTLRRMEGSLSYALLMACLGLCIVLVCILLYVF
;
A
#
# COMPACT_ATOMS: atom_id res chain seq x y z
N MET A 1 1.97 -23.48 14.77
CA MET A 1 1.89 -22.04 15.08
C MET A 1 1.82 -21.19 13.84
N LEU A 2 2.62 -21.41 12.78
CA LEU A 2 2.54 -20.64 11.54
C LEU A 2 1.15 -20.68 10.91
N LEU A 3 0.57 -21.88 10.77
CA LEU A 3 -0.79 -22.02 10.26
C LEU A 3 -1.82 -21.28 11.13
N LEU A 4 -1.64 -21.29 12.45
CA LEU A 4 -2.53 -20.60 13.36
C LEU A 4 -2.51 -19.07 13.18
N LEU A 5 -1.35 -18.49 12.82
CA LEU A 5 -1.22 -17.06 12.52
C LEU A 5 -2.08 -16.63 11.32
N ILE A 6 -2.22 -17.52 10.33
CA ILE A 6 -3.06 -17.27 9.15
C ILE A 6 -4.53 -17.59 9.45
N LEU A 7 -4.80 -18.77 10.03
CA LEU A 7 -6.16 -19.23 10.26
C LEU A 7 -6.91 -18.47 11.34
N LEU A 8 -6.23 -17.99 12.38
CA LEU A 8 -6.89 -17.31 13.49
C LEU A 8 -7.65 -16.04 13.05
N PRO A 9 -7.05 -15.07 12.35
CA PRO A 9 -7.79 -13.92 11.85
C PRO A 9 -8.75 -14.29 10.72
N LEU A 10 -8.43 -15.29 9.89
CA LEU A 10 -9.32 -15.79 8.84
C LEU A 10 -10.61 -16.35 9.43
N MET A 11 -10.50 -17.32 10.34
CA MET A 11 -11.65 -17.93 11.01
C MET A 11 -12.34 -16.93 11.95
N GLY A 12 -11.59 -16.00 12.55
CA GLY A 12 -12.13 -14.90 13.33
C GLY A 12 -13.00 -13.92 12.54
N SER A 13 -12.84 -13.86 11.21
CA SER A 13 -13.69 -13.04 10.33
C SER A 13 -15.07 -13.68 10.08
N VAL A 14 -15.16 -15.00 10.04
CA VAL A 14 -16.39 -15.74 9.68
C VAL A 14 -17.58 -15.44 10.62
N PRO A 15 -17.44 -15.42 11.96
CA PRO A 15 -18.55 -15.08 12.86
C PRO A 15 -19.15 -13.70 12.59
N LEU A 16 -18.35 -12.75 12.06
CA LEU A 16 -18.83 -11.41 11.74
C LEU A 16 -19.87 -11.40 10.60
N LEU A 17 -19.87 -12.40 9.71
CA LEU A 17 -20.89 -12.56 8.68
C LEU A 17 -22.24 -12.99 9.26
N LEU A 18 -22.24 -13.73 10.37
CA LEU A 18 -23.43 -14.30 11.00
C LEU A 18 -24.09 -13.34 12.01
N VAL A 19 -23.35 -12.35 12.51
CA VAL A 19 -23.88 -11.37 13.48
C VAL A 19 -24.84 -10.42 12.81
N ARG A 20 -26.12 -10.44 13.20
CA ARG A 20 -27.16 -9.52 12.68
C ARG A 20 -27.07 -8.11 13.26
N SER A 21 -26.47 -7.94 14.43
CA SER A 21 -26.35 -6.64 15.12
C SER A 21 -25.09 -5.88 14.69
N GLU A 22 -25.25 -4.67 14.16
CA GLU A 22 -24.13 -3.74 13.85
C GLU A 22 -23.67 -2.96 15.11
N SER A 23 -23.75 -3.56 16.29
CA SER A 23 -23.25 -2.94 17.52
C SER A 23 -21.72 -2.85 17.48
N GLU A 24 -21.22 -1.63 17.34
CA GLU A 24 -19.78 -1.30 17.33
C GLU A 24 -19.05 -1.88 18.55
N THR A 25 -19.67 -1.83 19.72
CA THR A 25 -19.06 -2.35 20.96
C THR A 25 -18.82 -3.87 20.91
N ARG A 26 -19.66 -4.65 20.23
CA ARG A 26 -19.48 -6.10 20.05
C ARG A 26 -18.46 -6.41 18.96
N LEU A 27 -18.62 -5.81 17.78
CA LEU A 27 -17.74 -6.01 16.64
C LEU A 27 -16.30 -5.57 16.96
N GLY A 28 -16.16 -4.39 17.58
CA GLY A 28 -14.85 -3.88 17.99
C GLY A 28 -14.20 -4.72 19.11
N ARG A 29 -14.97 -5.24 20.09
CA ARG A 29 -14.42 -6.16 21.11
C ARG A 29 -13.92 -7.45 20.48
N TRP A 30 -14.69 -8.02 19.54
CA TRP A 30 -14.31 -9.23 18.85
C TRP A 30 -13.02 -9.03 18.03
N SER A 31 -12.94 -7.98 17.22
CA SER A 31 -11.75 -7.68 16.42
C SER A 31 -10.51 -7.45 17.29
N ARG A 32 -10.65 -6.76 18.44
CA ARG A 32 -9.55 -6.59 19.40
C ARG A 32 -9.09 -7.90 20.00
N ALA A 33 -10.03 -8.78 20.37
CA ALA A 33 -9.69 -10.09 20.90
C ALA A 33 -8.93 -10.95 19.89
N VAL A 34 -9.41 -11.00 18.64
CA VAL A 34 -8.75 -11.76 17.57
C VAL A 34 -7.37 -11.18 17.23
N THR A 35 -7.26 -9.85 17.05
CA THR A 35 -5.96 -9.23 16.75
C THR A 35 -4.98 -9.31 17.91
N GLY A 36 -5.44 -9.18 19.16
CA GLY A 36 -4.61 -9.35 20.36
C GLY A 36 -4.11 -10.78 20.50
N LEU A 37 -4.98 -11.77 20.26
CA LEU A 37 -4.58 -13.18 20.26
C LEU A 37 -3.60 -13.50 19.12
N THR A 38 -3.80 -12.92 17.92
CA THR A 38 -2.87 -13.05 16.80
C THR A 38 -1.49 -12.50 17.17
N LEU A 39 -1.44 -11.32 17.81
CA LEU A 39 -0.19 -10.74 18.28
C LEU A 39 0.49 -11.64 19.32
N LEU A 40 -0.26 -12.17 20.29
CA LEU A 40 0.28 -13.11 21.28
C LEU A 40 0.86 -14.36 20.62
N VAL A 41 0.12 -14.97 19.69
CA VAL A 41 0.60 -16.13 18.93
C VAL A 41 1.85 -15.80 18.13
N MET A 42 1.94 -14.60 17.55
CA MET A 42 3.14 -14.15 16.82
C MET A 42 4.35 -14.00 17.74
N VAL A 43 4.18 -13.38 18.91
CA VAL A 43 5.25 -13.28 19.93
C VAL A 43 5.70 -14.67 20.36
N LEU A 44 4.77 -15.56 20.67
CA LEU A 44 5.09 -16.94 21.05
C LEU A 44 5.80 -17.70 19.91
N ALA A 45 5.40 -17.47 18.66
CA ALA A 45 6.03 -18.09 17.49
C ALA A 45 7.49 -17.63 17.35
N VAL A 46 7.77 -16.35 17.50
CA VAL A 46 9.14 -15.81 17.47
C VAL A 46 9.98 -16.38 18.60
N CYS A 47 9.43 -16.45 19.82
CA CYS A 47 10.18 -16.94 20.99
C CYS A 47 10.44 -18.46 20.98
N THR A 48 9.57 -19.27 20.36
CA THR A 48 9.60 -20.73 20.50
C THR A 48 9.84 -21.50 19.22
N ARG A 49 9.63 -20.88 18.05
CA ARG A 49 9.61 -21.54 16.73
C ARG A 49 10.38 -20.76 15.65
N PHE A 50 11.35 -20.00 16.06
CA PHE A 50 12.23 -19.29 15.10
C PHE A 50 12.94 -20.29 14.18
N GLY A 51 12.97 -20.00 12.87
CA GLY A 51 13.60 -20.86 11.88
C GLY A 51 12.77 -22.07 11.41
N VAL A 52 11.46 -22.14 11.77
CA VAL A 52 10.56 -23.24 11.35
C VAL A 52 9.91 -22.91 10.01
N SER A 53 9.83 -23.91 9.12
CA SER A 53 9.04 -23.89 7.89
C SER A 53 7.76 -24.74 8.04
N LEU A 54 6.75 -24.44 7.24
CA LEU A 54 5.50 -25.18 7.14
C LEU A 54 5.09 -25.29 5.68
N ASP A 55 4.94 -26.51 5.22
CA ASP A 55 4.48 -26.82 3.87
C ASP A 55 3.07 -27.35 3.91
N ILE A 56 2.21 -26.85 3.01
CA ILE A 56 0.83 -27.34 2.79
C ILE A 56 0.77 -27.92 1.37
N PRO A 57 1.13 -29.19 1.16
CA PRO A 57 1.33 -29.77 -0.19
C PRO A 57 0.05 -29.74 -1.03
N LEU A 58 -1.12 -29.87 -0.40
CA LEU A 58 -2.41 -29.87 -1.10
C LEU A 58 -2.67 -28.60 -1.92
N CYS A 59 -2.13 -27.45 -1.47
CA CYS A 59 -2.32 -26.15 -2.12
C CYS A 59 -1.01 -25.56 -2.67
N GLY A 60 0.13 -26.24 -2.54
CA GLY A 60 1.44 -25.70 -2.91
C GLY A 60 1.84 -24.44 -2.14
N ILE A 61 1.37 -24.32 -0.90
CA ILE A 61 1.59 -23.14 -0.04
C ILE A 61 2.72 -23.43 0.94
N HIS A 62 3.72 -22.56 0.97
CA HIS A 62 4.90 -22.71 1.82
C HIS A 62 5.10 -21.46 2.67
N PHE A 63 5.22 -21.65 3.98
CA PHE A 63 5.52 -20.60 4.95
C PHE A 63 6.83 -20.86 5.68
N THR A 64 7.51 -19.79 6.08
CA THR A 64 8.70 -19.86 6.93
C THR A 64 8.76 -18.70 7.91
N LEU A 65 9.50 -18.85 9.00
CA LEU A 65 9.70 -17.82 10.02
C LEU A 65 11.20 -17.60 10.23
N ASP A 66 11.81 -16.80 9.39
CA ASP A 66 13.17 -16.28 9.55
C ASP A 66 13.18 -14.91 10.24
N GLY A 67 14.36 -14.30 10.34
CA GLY A 67 14.52 -13.03 11.03
C GLY A 67 13.72 -11.88 10.42
N PHE A 68 13.72 -11.72 9.11
CA PHE A 68 12.94 -10.67 8.45
C PHE A 68 11.43 -10.88 8.64
N ARG A 69 10.99 -12.13 8.45
CA ARG A 69 9.58 -12.52 8.60
C ARG A 69 9.09 -12.40 10.04
N ALA A 70 9.96 -12.68 11.02
CA ALA A 70 9.67 -12.47 12.43
C ALA A 70 9.45 -10.99 12.76
N ILE A 71 10.33 -10.11 12.28
CA ILE A 71 10.21 -8.65 12.45
C ILE A 71 8.89 -8.16 11.84
N TYR A 72 8.65 -8.49 10.56
CA TYR A 72 7.44 -7.99 9.88
C TYR A 72 6.16 -8.64 10.37
N GLY A 73 6.17 -9.91 10.75
CA GLY A 73 5.04 -10.55 11.41
C GLY A 73 4.67 -9.88 12.73
N LEU A 74 5.65 -9.49 13.54
CA LEU A 74 5.44 -8.71 14.76
C LEU A 74 4.91 -7.30 14.46
N VAL A 75 5.52 -6.58 13.51
CA VAL A 75 5.07 -5.24 13.10
C VAL A 75 3.62 -5.29 12.61
N VAL A 76 3.27 -6.23 11.73
CA VAL A 76 1.92 -6.42 11.20
C VAL A 76 0.94 -6.67 12.33
N SER A 77 1.17 -7.69 13.15
CA SER A 77 0.26 -8.08 14.24
C SER A 77 0.09 -6.96 15.26
N PHE A 78 1.17 -6.27 15.62
CA PHE A 78 1.15 -5.12 16.52
C PHE A 78 0.32 -3.96 15.94
N MET A 79 0.56 -3.58 14.69
CA MET A 79 -0.14 -2.46 14.06
C MET A 79 -1.64 -2.73 13.92
N TRP A 80 -2.05 -3.98 13.61
CA TRP A 80 -3.46 -4.37 13.58
C TRP A 80 -4.11 -4.28 14.94
N PHE A 81 -3.44 -4.80 15.97
CA PHE A 81 -3.95 -4.71 17.34
C PHE A 81 -4.13 -3.25 17.79
N VAL A 82 -3.10 -2.41 17.61
CA VAL A 82 -3.17 -0.99 17.99
C VAL A 82 -4.24 -0.24 17.18
N SER A 83 -4.37 -0.51 15.87
CA SER A 83 -5.43 0.06 15.04
C SER A 83 -6.82 -0.35 15.53
N ALA A 84 -7.01 -1.60 15.99
CA ALA A 84 -8.26 -2.08 16.54
C ALA A 84 -8.66 -1.38 17.86
N LEU A 85 -7.70 -0.82 18.60
CA LEU A 85 -8.00 -0.05 19.83
C LEU A 85 -8.66 1.31 19.53
N LEU A 86 -8.41 1.91 18.35
CA LEU A 86 -9.01 3.17 17.95
C LEU A 86 -10.42 3.01 17.35
N THR A 87 -10.74 1.85 16.76
CA THR A 87 -12.00 1.64 16.02
C THR A 87 -13.26 2.04 16.78
N PRO A 88 -13.42 1.78 18.11
CA PRO A 88 -14.63 2.14 18.84
C PRO A 88 -14.90 3.63 18.92
N GLN A 89 -13.88 4.46 18.96
CA GLN A 89 -14.05 5.91 18.93
C GLN A 89 -14.26 6.42 17.51
N TYR A 90 -13.52 5.87 16.55
CA TYR A 90 -13.55 6.32 15.16
C TYR A 90 -14.91 6.06 14.50
N PHE A 91 -15.48 4.89 14.73
CA PHE A 91 -16.73 4.46 14.05
C PHE A 91 -18.01 4.78 14.80
N ARG A 92 -18.00 5.68 15.76
CA ARG A 92 -19.25 6.15 16.41
C ARG A 92 -20.17 6.80 15.39
N GLY A 93 -21.37 6.21 15.21
CA GLY A 93 -22.37 6.71 14.30
C GLY A 93 -22.16 6.39 12.80
N HIS A 94 -21.14 5.58 12.47
CA HIS A 94 -20.95 5.10 11.11
C HIS A 94 -21.80 3.85 10.83
N HIS A 95 -22.07 3.63 9.53
CA HIS A 95 -22.80 2.46 9.02
C HIS A 95 -21.86 1.39 8.48
N HIS A 96 -22.38 0.19 8.22
CA HIS A 96 -21.65 -0.92 7.59
C HIS A 96 -20.42 -1.39 8.37
N LEU A 97 -20.47 -1.33 9.70
CA LEU A 97 -19.35 -1.70 10.60
C LEU A 97 -18.98 -3.15 10.47
N ARG A 98 -19.95 -4.05 10.23
CA ARG A 98 -19.73 -5.47 10.02
C ARG A 98 -18.81 -5.71 8.83
N ARG A 99 -19.05 -5.02 7.70
CA ARG A 99 -18.20 -5.08 6.50
C ARG A 99 -16.76 -4.65 6.82
N TYR A 100 -16.59 -3.53 7.52
CA TYR A 100 -15.28 -3.06 7.92
C TYR A 100 -14.52 -4.10 8.75
N HIS A 101 -15.11 -4.60 9.84
CA HIS A 101 -14.46 -5.54 10.73
C HIS A 101 -14.18 -6.91 10.09
N PHE A 102 -15.06 -7.36 9.20
CA PHE A 102 -14.84 -8.58 8.41
C PHE A 102 -13.59 -8.46 7.55
N PHE A 103 -13.51 -7.43 6.70
CA PHE A 103 -12.36 -7.21 5.85
C PHE A 103 -11.09 -6.82 6.63
N PHE A 104 -11.24 -6.24 7.82
CA PHE A 104 -10.14 -5.91 8.72
C PHE A 104 -9.40 -7.17 9.19
N LEU A 105 -10.12 -8.20 9.63
CA LEU A 105 -9.53 -9.47 10.05
C LEU A 105 -9.05 -10.30 8.86
N LEU A 106 -9.80 -10.31 7.77
CA LEU A 106 -9.43 -11.01 6.54
C LEU A 106 -8.11 -10.47 5.97
N CYS A 107 -7.98 -9.16 5.90
CA CYS A 107 -6.76 -8.50 5.41
C CYS A 107 -5.55 -8.76 6.33
N LEU A 108 -5.74 -8.88 7.66
CA LEU A 108 -4.69 -9.30 8.59
C LEU A 108 -4.15 -10.68 8.21
N SER A 109 -5.05 -11.65 8.03
CA SER A 109 -4.67 -13.01 7.63
C SER A 109 -3.83 -13.00 6.35
N PHE A 110 -4.32 -12.33 5.32
CA PHE A 110 -3.64 -12.28 4.04
C PHE A 110 -2.32 -11.52 4.07
N THR A 111 -2.24 -10.45 4.86
CA THR A 111 -0.99 -9.69 5.04
C THR A 111 0.08 -10.53 5.75
N LEU A 112 -0.30 -11.28 6.78
CA LEU A 112 0.62 -12.24 7.42
C LEU A 112 1.04 -13.32 6.42
N GLY A 113 0.11 -13.80 5.55
CA GLY A 113 0.43 -14.75 4.49
C GLY A 113 1.49 -14.23 3.53
N VAL A 114 1.45 -12.95 3.14
CA VAL A 114 2.50 -12.33 2.30
C VAL A 114 3.85 -12.38 3.00
N PHE A 115 3.93 -11.85 4.23
CA PHE A 115 5.23 -11.72 4.90
C PHE A 115 5.80 -13.03 5.42
N LEU A 116 4.99 -14.06 5.64
CA LEU A 116 5.44 -15.37 6.09
C LEU A 116 5.70 -16.36 4.94
N SER A 117 5.44 -15.96 3.69
CA SER A 117 5.63 -16.83 2.51
C SER A 117 7.09 -17.23 2.31
N ALA A 118 7.33 -18.50 1.93
CA ALA A 118 8.65 -19.04 1.63
C ALA A 118 8.93 -19.09 0.12
N ASP A 119 7.91 -18.90 -0.72
CA ASP A 119 8.00 -18.91 -2.18
C ASP A 119 7.17 -17.77 -2.80
N LEU A 120 7.47 -17.43 -4.06
CA LEU A 120 6.83 -16.34 -4.77
C LEU A 120 5.37 -16.65 -5.18
N TYR A 121 5.00 -17.94 -5.31
CA TYR A 121 3.61 -18.31 -5.57
C TYR A 121 2.72 -18.02 -4.36
N THR A 122 3.12 -18.48 -3.17
CA THR A 122 2.44 -18.17 -1.91
C THR A 122 2.41 -16.66 -1.67
N THR A 123 3.53 -15.96 -1.91
CA THR A 123 3.60 -14.49 -1.82
C THR A 123 2.55 -13.85 -2.71
N PHE A 124 2.48 -14.23 -3.99
CA PHE A 124 1.56 -13.67 -4.96
C PHE A 124 0.09 -13.92 -4.59
N LEU A 125 -0.24 -15.16 -4.22
CA LEU A 125 -1.60 -15.54 -3.82
C LEU A 125 -2.11 -14.65 -2.67
N PHE A 126 -1.33 -14.56 -1.60
CA PHE A 126 -1.72 -13.75 -0.44
C PHE A 126 -1.65 -12.25 -0.72
N PHE A 127 -0.76 -11.80 -1.60
CA PHE A 127 -0.65 -10.42 -2.04
C PHE A 127 -1.90 -9.95 -2.79
N GLU A 128 -2.45 -10.78 -3.69
CA GLU A 128 -3.70 -10.47 -4.39
C GLU A 128 -4.91 -10.48 -3.44
N LEU A 129 -5.02 -11.51 -2.58
CA LEU A 129 -6.07 -11.57 -1.57
C LEU A 129 -6.03 -10.38 -0.60
N MET A 130 -4.83 -9.97 -0.17
CA MET A 130 -4.62 -8.76 0.63
C MET A 130 -5.06 -7.50 -0.13
N SER A 131 -4.75 -7.41 -1.41
CA SER A 131 -5.09 -6.27 -2.25
C SER A 131 -6.60 -6.15 -2.44
N LEU A 132 -7.29 -7.25 -2.73
CA LEU A 132 -8.74 -7.29 -2.89
C LEU A 132 -9.47 -7.01 -1.56
N SER A 133 -9.01 -7.61 -0.45
CA SER A 133 -9.65 -7.38 0.86
C SER A 133 -9.50 -5.94 1.34
N SER A 134 -8.36 -5.31 1.10
CA SER A 134 -8.13 -3.92 1.49
C SER A 134 -8.87 -2.89 0.63
N TYR A 135 -9.35 -3.26 -0.57
CA TYR A 135 -10.24 -2.42 -1.37
C TYR A 135 -11.49 -2.00 -0.60
N ALA A 136 -12.06 -2.91 0.20
CA ALA A 136 -13.25 -2.64 1.00
C ALA A 136 -13.07 -1.46 1.98
N TRP A 137 -11.84 -1.21 2.44
CA TRP A 137 -11.54 -0.05 3.30
C TRP A 137 -11.54 1.27 2.54
N VAL A 138 -11.07 1.26 1.29
CA VAL A 138 -11.02 2.47 0.45
C VAL A 138 -12.44 2.94 0.13
N VAL A 139 -13.36 2.00 -0.13
CA VAL A 139 -14.76 2.30 -0.47
C VAL A 139 -15.69 2.28 0.75
N GLN A 140 -15.18 2.22 1.97
CA GLN A 140 -15.98 2.05 3.20
C GLN A 140 -17.08 3.11 3.36
N GLU A 141 -16.77 4.37 3.05
CA GLU A 141 -17.68 5.51 3.21
C GLU A 141 -18.70 5.64 2.05
N GLU A 142 -18.56 4.88 0.97
CA GLU A 142 -19.44 4.87 -0.22
C GLU A 142 -19.71 6.26 -0.85
N SER A 143 -18.92 7.26 -0.48
CA SER A 143 -18.99 8.58 -1.09
C SER A 143 -18.50 8.55 -2.54
N PRO A 144 -18.92 9.51 -3.41
CA PRO A 144 -18.43 9.58 -4.79
C PRO A 144 -16.90 9.58 -4.89
N ASP A 145 -16.24 10.30 -3.99
CA ASP A 145 -14.77 10.36 -3.92
C ASP A 145 -14.15 9.02 -3.50
N ALA A 146 -14.79 8.31 -2.54
CA ALA A 146 -14.36 6.98 -2.11
C ALA A 146 -14.50 5.95 -3.24
N LEU A 147 -15.58 6.02 -4.00
CA LEU A 147 -15.80 5.14 -5.15
C LEU A 147 -14.80 5.43 -6.30
N ASP A 148 -14.47 6.70 -6.57
CA ASP A 148 -13.46 7.06 -7.58
C ASP A 148 -12.05 6.62 -7.14
N ALA A 149 -11.71 6.84 -5.88
CA ALA A 149 -10.46 6.33 -5.29
C ALA A 149 -10.39 4.80 -5.36
N GLY A 150 -11.50 4.11 -5.05
CA GLY A 150 -11.61 2.66 -5.15
C GLY A 150 -11.40 2.13 -6.56
N LYS A 151 -11.96 2.78 -7.58
CA LYS A 151 -11.72 2.43 -8.99
C LYS A 151 -10.24 2.53 -9.34
N THR A 152 -9.58 3.62 -8.95
CA THR A 152 -8.15 3.82 -9.19
C THR A 152 -7.32 2.76 -8.47
N TYR A 153 -7.65 2.48 -7.20
CA TYR A 153 -6.98 1.47 -6.39
C TYR A 153 -7.08 0.08 -7.03
N LEU A 154 -8.31 -0.34 -7.38
CA LEU A 154 -8.57 -1.65 -7.95
C LEU A 154 -7.92 -1.81 -9.33
N ALA A 155 -8.00 -0.78 -10.20
CA ALA A 155 -7.39 -0.82 -11.52
C ALA A 155 -5.87 -1.04 -11.44
N ILE A 156 -5.19 -0.32 -10.54
CA ILE A 156 -3.74 -0.46 -10.36
C ILE A 156 -3.39 -1.81 -9.71
N ALA A 157 -4.18 -2.28 -8.75
CA ALA A 157 -3.96 -3.58 -8.11
C ALA A 157 -4.08 -4.72 -9.13
N VAL A 158 -5.16 -4.76 -9.91
CA VAL A 158 -5.40 -5.80 -10.92
C VAL A 158 -4.35 -5.77 -12.02
N LEU A 159 -4.06 -4.59 -12.58
CA LEU A 159 -3.03 -4.47 -13.62
C LEU A 159 -1.66 -4.91 -13.06
N GLY A 160 -1.33 -4.48 -11.85
CA GLY A 160 -0.11 -4.89 -11.16
C GLY A 160 -0.02 -6.39 -10.98
N GLY A 161 -1.09 -7.02 -10.48
CA GLY A 161 -1.17 -8.45 -10.27
C GLY A 161 -1.01 -9.27 -11.56
N LEU A 162 -1.69 -8.88 -12.64
CA LEU A 162 -1.58 -9.55 -13.94
C LEU A 162 -0.15 -9.51 -14.50
N VAL A 163 0.50 -8.35 -14.40
CA VAL A 163 1.89 -8.21 -14.87
C VAL A 163 2.84 -9.00 -13.97
N THR A 164 2.63 -8.99 -12.65
CA THR A 164 3.41 -9.83 -11.72
C THR A 164 3.27 -11.30 -12.06
N LEU A 165 2.04 -11.79 -12.29
CA LEU A 165 1.79 -13.17 -12.65
C LEU A 165 2.53 -13.59 -13.92
N MET A 166 2.52 -12.73 -14.96
CA MET A 166 3.33 -12.96 -16.16
C MET A 166 4.82 -13.07 -15.82
N GLY A 167 5.32 -12.21 -14.95
CA GLY A 167 6.70 -12.27 -14.46
C GLY A 167 7.03 -13.57 -13.75
N LEU A 168 6.10 -14.08 -12.91
CA LEU A 168 6.26 -15.36 -12.21
C LEU A 168 6.29 -16.54 -13.17
N PHE A 169 5.42 -16.58 -14.20
CA PHE A 169 5.48 -17.63 -15.23
C PHE A 169 6.80 -17.59 -16.00
N LEU A 170 7.29 -16.40 -16.38
CA LEU A 170 8.59 -16.28 -17.03
C LEU A 170 9.72 -16.76 -16.12
N LEU A 171 9.70 -16.37 -14.85
CA LEU A 171 10.72 -16.78 -13.87
C LEU A 171 10.69 -18.30 -13.67
N TYR A 172 9.52 -18.89 -13.45
CA TYR A 172 9.37 -20.34 -13.27
C TYR A 172 9.85 -21.12 -14.50
N ARG A 173 9.50 -20.64 -15.69
CA ARG A 173 9.98 -21.25 -16.95
C ARG A 173 11.51 -21.26 -17.07
N LEU A 174 12.17 -20.21 -16.54
CA LEU A 174 13.62 -20.06 -16.65
C LEU A 174 14.37 -20.82 -15.55
N THR A 175 13.82 -20.88 -14.33
CA THR A 175 14.50 -21.40 -13.15
C THR A 175 13.98 -22.76 -12.68
N GLY A 176 12.76 -23.14 -13.08
CA GLY A 176 12.09 -24.36 -12.59
C GLY A 176 11.62 -24.28 -11.14
N THR A 177 11.81 -23.15 -10.44
CA THR A 177 11.42 -22.98 -9.04
C THR A 177 10.95 -21.56 -8.76
N LEU A 178 10.06 -21.40 -7.77
CA LEU A 178 9.66 -20.11 -7.19
C LEU A 178 10.01 -20.03 -5.69
N VAL A 179 10.67 -21.05 -5.15
CA VAL A 179 11.11 -21.08 -3.74
C VAL A 179 12.22 -20.04 -3.54
N ILE A 180 11.98 -19.04 -2.68
CA ILE A 180 12.86 -17.87 -2.52
C ILE A 180 14.29 -18.30 -2.19
N ALA A 181 14.48 -19.25 -1.26
CA ALA A 181 15.80 -19.73 -0.88
C ALA A 181 16.58 -20.44 -2.01
N GLN A 182 15.91 -20.88 -3.08
CA GLN A 182 16.55 -21.56 -4.24
C GLN A 182 16.79 -20.59 -5.41
N LEU A 183 16.17 -19.41 -5.40
CA LEU A 183 16.26 -18.47 -6.51
C LEU A 183 17.68 -17.99 -6.81
N PRO A 184 18.55 -17.68 -5.82
CA PRO A 184 19.91 -17.22 -6.12
C PRO A 184 20.67 -18.20 -7.01
N ASP A 185 20.70 -19.49 -6.65
CA ASP A 185 21.39 -20.53 -7.41
C ASP A 185 20.71 -20.78 -8.76
N ALA A 186 19.37 -20.87 -8.78
CA ALA A 186 18.63 -21.10 -9.99
C ALA A 186 18.76 -19.95 -11.00
N CYS A 187 18.69 -18.70 -10.55
CA CYS A 187 18.88 -17.51 -11.40
C CYS A 187 20.32 -17.37 -11.90
N ALA A 188 21.32 -17.81 -11.12
CA ALA A 188 22.72 -17.80 -11.57
C ALA A 188 22.95 -18.74 -12.77
N MET A 189 22.18 -19.83 -12.88
CA MET A 189 22.27 -20.79 -13.99
C MET A 189 21.53 -20.34 -15.26
N VAL A 190 20.70 -19.28 -15.20
CA VAL A 190 19.99 -18.78 -16.36
C VAL A 190 20.94 -18.10 -17.35
N THR A 191 21.03 -18.64 -18.57
CA THR A 191 21.86 -18.11 -19.64
C THR A 191 21.25 -16.90 -20.33
N ASP A 192 19.93 -16.87 -20.51
CA ASP A 192 19.21 -15.72 -21.10
C ASP A 192 18.91 -14.65 -20.05
N ARG A 193 19.91 -13.79 -19.84
CA ARG A 193 19.79 -12.66 -18.90
C ARG A 193 18.70 -11.68 -19.32
N GLY A 194 18.38 -11.55 -20.62
CA GLY A 194 17.34 -10.66 -21.11
C GLY A 194 15.95 -11.11 -20.63
N GLN A 195 15.64 -12.41 -20.72
CA GLN A 195 14.38 -12.93 -20.21
C GLN A 195 14.31 -12.88 -18.67
N LEU A 196 15.41 -13.08 -17.96
CA LEU A 196 15.45 -12.91 -16.51
C LEU A 196 15.15 -11.48 -16.09
N TRP A 197 15.72 -10.48 -16.82
CA TRP A 197 15.39 -9.08 -16.62
C TRP A 197 13.91 -8.78 -16.91
N ALA A 198 13.34 -9.34 -17.97
CA ALA A 198 11.93 -9.18 -18.27
C ALA A 198 11.03 -9.72 -17.16
N ALA A 199 11.36 -10.92 -16.63
CA ALA A 199 10.67 -11.50 -15.48
C ALA A 199 10.77 -10.60 -14.24
N ALA A 200 11.97 -10.14 -13.88
CA ALA A 200 12.21 -9.26 -12.74
C ALA A 200 11.46 -7.92 -12.87
N LEU A 201 11.43 -7.31 -14.05
CA LEU A 201 10.68 -6.06 -14.30
C LEU A 201 9.17 -6.25 -14.20
N CYS A 202 8.63 -7.37 -14.71
CA CYS A 202 7.22 -7.69 -14.56
C CYS A 202 6.85 -7.89 -13.08
N ILE A 203 7.67 -8.59 -12.32
CA ILE A 203 7.47 -8.81 -10.88
C ILE A 203 7.57 -7.47 -10.14
N LEU A 204 8.60 -6.66 -10.43
CA LEU A 204 8.73 -5.33 -9.85
C LEU A 204 7.51 -4.44 -10.13
N PHE A 205 6.95 -4.51 -11.34
CA PHE A 205 5.82 -3.64 -11.72
C PHE A 205 4.65 -3.76 -10.74
N GLY A 206 4.22 -4.97 -10.38
CA GLY A 206 3.11 -5.12 -9.44
C GLY A 206 3.49 -4.80 -8.00
N PHE A 207 4.67 -5.20 -7.56
CA PHE A 207 5.14 -4.85 -6.22
C PHE A 207 5.37 -3.33 -6.07
N ALA A 208 5.92 -2.66 -7.09
CA ALA A 208 6.07 -1.21 -7.14
C ALA A 208 4.71 -0.49 -7.18
N ALA A 209 3.73 -1.03 -7.88
CA ALA A 209 2.36 -0.53 -7.89
C ALA A 209 1.77 -0.53 -6.47
N LYS A 210 1.94 -1.62 -5.72
CA LYS A 210 1.47 -1.73 -4.33
C LYS A 210 2.24 -0.83 -3.37
N ALA A 211 3.55 -0.71 -3.53
CA ALA A 211 4.37 0.21 -2.76
C ALA A 211 4.01 1.68 -3.01
N GLY A 212 3.41 1.99 -4.14
CA GLY A 212 3.13 3.35 -4.58
C GLY A 212 4.36 4.04 -5.18
N VAL A 213 5.24 3.31 -5.87
CA VAL A 213 6.41 3.84 -6.55
C VAL A 213 6.01 4.58 -7.81
N PHE A 214 6.68 5.69 -8.13
CA PHE A 214 6.50 6.37 -9.40
C PHE A 214 6.84 5.42 -10.59
N PRO A 215 6.01 5.37 -11.64
CA PRO A 215 4.82 6.17 -11.94
C PRO A 215 3.49 5.59 -11.41
N LEU A 216 3.47 4.49 -10.68
CA LEU A 216 2.25 3.75 -10.29
C LEU A 216 1.62 4.23 -8.96
N HIS A 217 2.03 5.40 -8.46
CA HIS A 217 1.72 5.92 -7.12
C HIS A 217 0.33 6.54 -6.96
N ILE A 218 -0.41 6.82 -8.04
CA ILE A 218 -1.61 7.69 -8.03
C ILE A 218 -2.74 7.21 -7.10
N TRP A 219 -2.84 5.92 -6.85
CA TRP A 219 -3.86 5.37 -5.96
C TRP A 219 -3.66 5.79 -4.50
N LEU A 220 -2.40 5.92 -4.07
CA LEU A 220 -2.05 6.12 -2.67
C LEU A 220 -2.54 7.47 -2.13
N PRO A 221 -2.27 8.63 -2.77
CA PRO A 221 -2.82 9.91 -2.33
C PRO A 221 -4.35 10.00 -2.42
N LYS A 222 -4.99 9.25 -3.34
CA LYS A 222 -6.45 9.22 -3.48
C LYS A 222 -7.13 8.36 -2.42
N ALA A 223 -6.58 7.20 -2.09
CA ALA A 223 -7.19 6.25 -1.17
C ALA A 223 -7.19 6.75 0.29
N HIS A 224 -6.10 7.39 0.74
CA HIS A 224 -5.95 7.74 2.15
C HIS A 224 -6.91 8.80 2.69
N PRO A 225 -7.26 9.88 1.97
CA PRO A 225 -8.23 10.86 2.48
C PRO A 225 -9.60 10.25 2.76
N VAL A 226 -10.04 9.31 1.92
CA VAL A 226 -11.37 8.70 1.98
C VAL A 226 -11.44 7.45 2.86
N ALA A 227 -10.36 6.68 2.94
CA ALA A 227 -10.33 5.49 3.79
C ALA A 227 -10.38 5.85 5.28
N PRO A 228 -11.03 5.03 6.15
CA PRO A 228 -11.00 5.23 7.60
C PRO A 228 -9.56 5.32 8.13
N ALA A 229 -9.33 6.19 9.13
CA ALA A 229 -7.97 6.45 9.64
C ALA A 229 -7.26 5.18 10.18
N PRO A 230 -7.91 4.26 10.92
CA PRO A 230 -7.29 2.99 11.31
C PRO A 230 -6.87 2.15 10.10
N ALA A 231 -7.67 2.14 9.02
CA ALA A 231 -7.32 1.46 7.77
C ALA A 231 -6.19 2.19 7.03
N SER A 232 -6.20 3.52 6.97
CA SER A 232 -5.13 4.31 6.37
C SER A 232 -3.78 4.08 7.06
N ALA A 233 -3.76 3.91 8.38
CA ALA A 233 -2.55 3.57 9.12
C ALA A 233 -1.93 2.24 8.64
N LEU A 234 -2.77 1.23 8.36
CA LEU A 234 -2.36 -0.09 7.88
C LEU A 234 -1.99 -0.07 6.39
N LEU A 235 -2.80 0.59 5.56
CA LEU A 235 -2.53 0.76 4.13
C LEU A 235 -1.14 1.37 3.90
N SER A 236 -0.84 2.46 4.60
CA SER A 236 0.45 3.15 4.49
C SER A 236 1.56 2.42 5.25
N GLY A 237 1.28 2.00 6.48
CA GLY A 237 2.29 1.45 7.40
C GLY A 237 2.75 0.05 7.05
N VAL A 238 1.89 -0.80 6.47
CA VAL A 238 2.17 -2.22 6.23
C VAL A 238 2.00 -2.61 4.76
N LEU A 239 0.83 -2.35 4.15
CA LEU A 239 0.53 -2.89 2.83
C LEU A 239 1.50 -2.39 1.75
N THR A 240 1.97 -1.14 1.84
CA THR A 240 3.02 -0.62 0.95
C THR A 240 4.35 -1.37 1.09
N LYS A 241 4.65 -1.94 2.28
CA LYS A 241 5.88 -2.73 2.50
C LYS A 241 5.81 -4.13 1.91
N ALA A 242 4.62 -4.66 1.67
CA ALA A 242 4.48 -5.86 0.85
C ALA A 242 5.05 -5.64 -0.57
N GLY A 243 4.93 -4.42 -1.11
CA GLY A 243 5.60 -4.06 -2.36
C GLY A 243 7.13 -3.94 -2.24
N ILE A 244 7.64 -3.41 -1.13
CA ILE A 244 9.08 -3.39 -0.85
C ILE A 244 9.63 -4.81 -0.62
N PHE A 245 8.87 -5.69 0.04
CA PHE A 245 9.23 -7.09 0.24
C PHE A 245 9.57 -7.77 -1.10
N GLY A 246 8.72 -7.58 -2.13
CA GLY A 246 9.01 -8.09 -3.47
C GLY A 246 10.25 -7.45 -4.10
N ALA A 247 10.47 -6.15 -3.92
CA ALA A 247 11.67 -5.48 -4.44
C ALA A 247 12.96 -6.00 -3.77
N LEU A 248 12.90 -6.31 -2.47
CA LEU A 248 14.02 -6.91 -1.74
C LEU A 248 14.34 -8.32 -2.26
N ILE A 249 13.32 -9.17 -2.50
CA ILE A 249 13.52 -10.50 -3.08
C ILE A 249 14.17 -10.40 -4.46
N ILE A 250 13.73 -9.47 -5.32
CA ILE A 250 14.34 -9.30 -6.63
C ILE A 250 15.82 -8.88 -6.47
N THR A 251 16.11 -7.99 -5.54
CA THR A 251 17.43 -7.44 -5.30
C THR A 251 18.41 -8.49 -4.72
N ALA A 252 17.93 -9.30 -3.77
CA ALA A 252 18.78 -10.27 -3.08
C ALA A 252 18.88 -11.61 -3.81
N ASP A 253 17.77 -12.07 -4.43
CA ASP A 253 17.64 -13.46 -4.85
C ASP A 253 17.52 -13.63 -6.38
N ILE A 254 16.97 -12.65 -7.13
CA ILE A 254 16.79 -12.78 -8.60
C ILE A 254 17.93 -12.09 -9.36
N LEU A 255 18.30 -10.88 -8.97
CA LEU A 255 19.31 -10.05 -9.62
C LEU A 255 20.39 -9.57 -8.61
N PRO A 256 21.03 -10.48 -7.84
CA PRO A 256 22.02 -10.08 -6.85
C PRO A 256 23.23 -9.41 -7.52
N GLY A 257 23.64 -8.24 -6.98
CA GLY A 257 24.81 -7.50 -7.45
C GLY A 257 24.71 -6.95 -8.88
N GLU A 258 23.53 -6.98 -9.51
CA GLU A 258 23.35 -6.44 -10.87
C GLU A 258 23.34 -4.90 -10.83
N HIS A 259 24.40 -4.29 -11.34
CA HIS A 259 24.61 -2.84 -11.28
C HIS A 259 23.45 -2.05 -11.91
N ARG A 260 22.97 -2.47 -13.10
CA ARG A 260 21.85 -1.80 -13.80
C ARG A 260 20.56 -1.84 -12.99
N TRP A 261 20.34 -2.92 -12.22
CA TRP A 261 19.21 -3.05 -11.32
C TRP A 261 19.28 -2.03 -10.19
N GLY A 262 20.43 -1.92 -9.53
CA GLY A 262 20.65 -0.93 -8.49
C GLY A 262 20.44 0.50 -8.99
N VAL A 263 20.95 0.84 -10.19
CA VAL A 263 20.72 2.17 -10.82
C VAL A 263 19.25 2.42 -11.12
N LEU A 264 18.50 1.43 -11.61
CA LEU A 264 17.06 1.54 -11.84
C LEU A 264 16.31 1.87 -10.53
N LEU A 265 16.59 1.13 -9.46
CA LEU A 265 15.98 1.38 -8.16
C LEU A 265 16.37 2.74 -7.58
N LEU A 266 17.62 3.17 -7.78
CA LEU A 266 18.13 4.47 -7.33
C LEU A 266 17.35 5.63 -7.99
N VAL A 267 17.15 5.55 -9.30
CA VAL A 267 16.39 6.56 -10.07
C VAL A 267 14.91 6.55 -9.65
N LEU A 268 14.26 5.38 -9.62
CA LEU A 268 12.86 5.27 -9.20
C LEU A 268 12.67 5.76 -7.77
N GLY A 269 13.59 5.43 -6.87
CA GLY A 269 13.60 5.87 -5.48
C GLY A 269 13.74 7.38 -5.37
N ALA A 270 14.72 7.98 -6.05
CA ALA A 270 14.97 9.42 -6.04
C ALA A 270 13.75 10.22 -6.55
N VAL A 271 13.17 9.81 -7.70
CA VAL A 271 11.97 10.49 -8.25
C VAL A 271 10.79 10.35 -7.30
N THR A 272 10.53 9.15 -6.76
CA THR A 272 9.42 8.89 -5.84
C THR A 272 9.57 9.70 -4.55
N MET A 273 10.79 9.78 -4.02
CA MET A 273 11.14 10.51 -2.81
C MET A 273 10.87 12.01 -2.93
N VAL A 274 11.38 12.63 -3.98
CA VAL A 274 11.24 14.07 -4.21
C VAL A 274 9.79 14.43 -4.53
N LEU A 275 9.15 13.69 -5.44
CA LEU A 275 7.77 13.94 -5.86
C LEU A 275 6.81 13.86 -4.67
N GLY A 276 6.91 12.81 -3.85
CA GLY A 276 6.06 12.64 -2.68
C GLY A 276 6.21 13.78 -1.68
N ALA A 277 7.44 14.19 -1.38
CA ALA A 277 7.72 15.30 -0.47
C ALA A 277 7.22 16.65 -1.02
N ALA A 278 7.42 16.90 -2.32
CA ALA A 278 6.97 18.13 -2.97
C ALA A 278 5.43 18.24 -2.92
N ILE A 279 4.69 17.20 -3.31
CA ILE A 279 3.22 17.21 -3.26
C ILE A 279 2.71 17.44 -1.82
N ALA A 280 3.37 16.83 -0.81
CA ALA A 280 3.01 17.01 0.60
C ALA A 280 3.14 18.47 1.06
N VAL A 281 4.16 19.21 0.59
CA VAL A 281 4.35 20.63 0.90
C VAL A 281 3.19 21.49 0.40
N PHE A 282 2.70 21.22 -0.81
CA PHE A 282 1.63 22.03 -1.43
C PHE A 282 0.22 21.70 -0.91
N SER A 283 -0.04 20.52 -0.39
CA SER A 283 -1.36 20.10 0.02
C SER A 283 -1.80 20.65 1.38
N ASN A 284 -3.10 20.85 1.57
CA ASN A 284 -3.70 21.32 2.84
C ASN A 284 -4.54 20.23 3.54
N ASN A 285 -4.85 19.13 2.91
CA ASN A 285 -5.56 18.04 3.57
C ASN A 285 -4.62 17.18 4.40
N LEU A 286 -4.87 17.02 5.71
CA LEU A 286 -4.00 16.31 6.65
C LEU A 286 -3.71 14.86 6.23
N LYS A 287 -4.71 14.07 5.86
CA LYS A 287 -4.51 12.70 5.41
C LYS A 287 -3.82 12.61 4.05
N TYR A 288 -4.08 13.57 3.16
CA TYR A 288 -3.41 13.65 1.86
C TYR A 288 -1.93 13.97 2.02
N ILE A 289 -1.57 14.93 2.90
CA ILE A 289 -0.16 15.22 3.24
C ILE A 289 0.53 13.96 3.77
N LEU A 290 -0.12 13.25 4.73
CA LEU A 290 0.42 12.02 5.27
C LEU A 290 0.55 10.90 4.20
N ALA A 291 -0.36 10.83 3.23
CA ALA A 291 -0.26 9.91 2.10
C ALA A 291 0.94 10.24 1.20
N CYS A 292 1.08 11.49 0.79
CA CYS A 292 2.22 11.94 -0.03
C CYS A 292 3.55 11.80 0.72
N SER A 293 3.54 12.00 2.04
CA SER A 293 4.71 11.71 2.86
C SER A 293 5.05 10.22 2.87
N SER A 294 4.06 9.30 2.75
CA SER A 294 4.34 7.87 2.60
C SER A 294 5.01 7.55 1.28
N LEU A 295 4.54 8.17 0.19
CA LEU A 295 5.18 8.09 -1.12
C LEU A 295 6.66 8.49 -1.03
N SER A 296 6.95 9.64 -0.41
CA SER A 296 8.32 10.10 -0.19
C SER A 296 9.16 9.08 0.59
N GLN A 297 8.64 8.55 1.70
CA GLN A 297 9.37 7.59 2.54
C GLN A 297 9.60 6.25 1.84
N ILE A 298 8.70 5.80 0.97
CA ILE A 298 8.93 4.63 0.10
C ILE A 298 10.11 4.90 -0.85
N GLY A 299 10.22 6.11 -1.39
CA GLY A 299 11.37 6.52 -2.17
C GLY A 299 12.68 6.43 -1.40
N PHE A 300 12.72 6.88 -0.14
CA PHE A 300 13.90 6.72 0.74
C PHE A 300 14.27 5.24 0.95
N ILE A 301 13.28 4.36 1.17
CA ILE A 301 13.52 2.93 1.32
C ILE A 301 14.08 2.31 0.04
N LEU A 302 13.55 2.71 -1.13
CA LEU A 302 14.07 2.23 -2.42
C LEU A 302 15.50 2.70 -2.69
N VAL A 303 15.84 3.92 -2.30
CA VAL A 303 17.23 4.43 -2.37
C VAL A 303 18.16 3.57 -1.51
N GLY A 304 17.73 3.21 -0.28
CA GLY A 304 18.46 2.28 0.57
C GLY A 304 18.59 0.88 -0.07
N THR A 305 17.50 0.36 -0.69
CA THR A 305 17.51 -0.91 -1.42
C THR A 305 18.46 -0.85 -2.65
N ALA A 306 18.52 0.30 -3.32
CA ALA A 306 19.45 0.52 -4.43
C ALA A 306 20.91 0.51 -3.96
N ALA A 307 21.22 1.20 -2.86
CA ALA A 307 22.54 1.20 -2.26
C ALA A 307 22.96 -0.21 -1.81
N LEU A 308 22.00 -1.01 -1.26
CA LEU A 308 22.22 -2.42 -0.92
C LEU A 308 22.74 -3.23 -2.14
N SER A 309 22.12 -3.02 -3.32
CA SER A 309 22.52 -3.70 -4.56
C SER A 309 23.87 -3.21 -5.10
N LEU A 310 24.12 -1.88 -5.03
CA LEU A 310 25.28 -1.24 -5.67
C LEU A 310 26.57 -1.37 -4.87
N LEU A 311 26.49 -1.43 -3.53
CA LEU A 311 27.66 -1.56 -2.66
C LEU A 311 28.16 -3.03 -2.53
N GLY A 312 27.37 -4.01 -2.97
CA GLY A 312 27.77 -5.42 -2.97
C GLY A 312 28.24 -5.91 -1.60
N GLN A 313 29.54 -6.18 -1.42
CA GLN A 313 30.10 -6.67 -0.15
C GLN A 313 30.17 -5.61 0.95
N HIS A 314 30.13 -4.33 0.61
CA HIS A 314 30.20 -3.19 1.54
C HIS A 314 28.83 -2.68 1.95
N ASN A 315 27.76 -3.46 1.79
CA ASN A 315 26.38 -3.05 1.93
C ASN A 315 25.83 -2.99 3.37
N ALA A 316 26.66 -3.15 4.39
CA ALA A 316 26.22 -3.26 5.79
C ALA A 316 25.33 -2.07 6.24
N LEU A 317 25.75 -0.83 5.94
CA LEU A 317 24.99 0.39 6.27
C LEU A 317 23.65 0.42 5.55
N ALA A 318 23.64 0.09 4.24
CA ALA A 318 22.43 0.06 3.43
C ALA A 318 21.43 -1.00 3.91
N ALA A 319 21.91 -2.20 4.28
CA ALA A 319 21.08 -3.32 4.74
C ALA A 319 20.38 -2.98 6.06
N HIS A 320 21.15 -2.63 7.10
CA HIS A 320 20.59 -2.23 8.39
C HIS A 320 19.69 -1.00 8.25
N GLY A 321 20.16 0.02 7.50
CA GLY A 321 19.42 1.24 7.27
C GLY A 321 18.06 0.99 6.60
N THR A 322 17.99 0.16 5.56
CA THR A 322 16.76 -0.16 4.85
C THR A 322 15.76 -0.87 5.75
N VAL A 323 16.18 -1.90 6.49
CA VAL A 323 15.31 -2.65 7.42
C VAL A 323 14.75 -1.73 8.51
N LEU A 324 15.61 -0.95 9.18
CA LEU A 324 15.19 -0.01 10.21
C LEU A 324 14.30 1.10 9.65
N TYR A 325 14.54 1.54 8.41
CA TYR A 325 13.71 2.55 7.76
C TYR A 325 12.31 2.02 7.48
N MET A 326 12.19 0.78 7.01
CA MET A 326 10.90 0.12 6.82
C MET A 326 10.12 0.03 8.13
N MET A 327 10.78 -0.39 9.23
CA MET A 327 10.16 -0.45 10.57
C MET A 327 9.74 0.93 11.07
N ASN A 328 10.65 1.92 11.01
CA ASN A 328 10.37 3.29 11.42
C ASN A 328 9.15 3.85 10.68
N HIS A 329 9.14 3.73 9.36
CA HIS A 329 8.04 4.23 8.56
C HIS A 329 6.71 3.56 8.93
N SER A 330 6.68 2.26 9.22
CA SER A 330 5.49 1.54 9.68
C SER A 330 4.94 2.13 10.98
N LEU A 331 5.78 2.28 11.99
CA LEU A 331 5.41 2.80 13.32
C LEU A 331 5.01 4.28 13.30
N VAL A 332 5.75 5.10 12.54
CA VAL A 332 5.42 6.53 12.37
C VAL A 332 4.08 6.71 11.69
N LYS A 333 3.80 5.91 10.64
CA LYS A 333 2.51 6.00 9.94
C LYS A 333 1.35 5.52 10.79
N LEU A 334 1.55 4.49 11.61
CA LEU A 334 0.57 4.11 12.62
C LEU A 334 0.25 5.31 13.52
N THR A 335 1.26 5.92 14.12
CA THR A 335 1.10 7.05 15.05
C THR A 335 0.38 8.23 14.39
N LEU A 336 0.87 8.69 13.23
CA LEU A 336 0.36 9.92 12.60
C LEU A 336 -1.03 9.74 11.98
N PHE A 337 -1.35 8.58 11.38
CA PHE A 337 -2.69 8.35 10.84
C PHE A 337 -3.73 8.12 11.95
N LEU A 338 -3.39 7.43 13.05
CA LEU A 338 -4.28 7.31 14.20
C LEU A 338 -4.55 8.67 14.84
N LEU A 339 -3.52 9.54 14.92
CA LEU A 339 -3.67 10.91 15.39
C LEU A 339 -4.56 11.73 14.45
N ALA A 340 -4.37 11.63 13.13
CA ALA A 340 -5.25 12.27 12.15
C ALA A 340 -6.70 11.76 12.28
N GLY A 341 -6.89 10.47 12.63
CA GLY A 341 -8.19 9.90 12.95
C GLY A 341 -8.83 10.55 14.17
N VAL A 342 -8.07 10.79 15.24
CA VAL A 342 -8.56 11.49 16.43
C VAL A 342 -8.95 12.94 16.11
N VAL A 343 -8.16 13.64 15.31
CA VAL A 343 -8.51 15.00 14.84
C VAL A 343 -9.84 14.94 14.08
N TYR A 344 -9.97 14.03 13.13
CA TYR A 344 -11.19 13.88 12.32
C TYR A 344 -12.43 13.53 13.14
N CYS A 345 -12.33 12.61 14.11
CA CYS A 345 -13.45 12.24 14.99
C CYS A 345 -14.03 13.42 15.78
N ASN A 346 -13.21 14.42 16.06
CA ASN A 346 -13.60 15.57 16.89
C ASN A 346 -13.93 16.83 16.09
N THR A 347 -13.47 16.93 14.84
CA THR A 347 -13.64 18.13 14.00
C THR A 347 -14.45 17.86 12.75
N HIS A 348 -14.61 16.58 12.34
CA HIS A 348 -15.19 16.15 11.07
C HIS A 348 -14.56 16.85 9.84
N ALA A 349 -13.33 17.32 9.99
CA ALA A 349 -12.59 18.05 8.98
C ALA A 349 -11.16 17.49 8.85
N LEU A 350 -10.57 17.67 7.67
CA LEU A 350 -9.19 17.26 7.36
C LEU A 350 -8.36 18.41 6.78
N ASP A 351 -9.01 19.51 6.37
CA ASP A 351 -8.33 20.70 5.87
C ASP A 351 -7.62 21.46 7.01
N LEU A 352 -6.33 21.76 6.82
CA LEU A 352 -5.52 22.41 7.85
C LEU A 352 -6.11 23.75 8.32
N ASN A 353 -6.81 24.48 7.43
CA ASN A 353 -7.45 25.74 7.80
C ASN A 353 -8.66 25.54 8.71
N GLN A 354 -9.38 24.42 8.55
CA GLN A 354 -10.54 24.09 9.37
C GLN A 354 -10.17 23.50 10.72
N ILE A 355 -9.07 22.75 10.79
CA ILE A 355 -8.59 22.08 12.03
C ILE A 355 -7.58 22.91 12.79
N ARG A 356 -7.35 24.18 12.42
CA ARG A 356 -6.42 25.09 13.09
C ARG A 356 -6.63 25.12 14.60
N GLY A 357 -5.52 25.06 15.34
CA GLY A 357 -5.50 25.20 16.79
C GLY A 357 -6.20 24.08 17.56
N TYR A 358 -6.69 23.03 16.88
CA TYR A 358 -7.37 21.91 17.55
C TYR A 358 -6.55 21.30 18.69
N GLY A 359 -5.24 21.18 18.51
CA GLY A 359 -4.31 20.59 19.47
C GLY A 359 -3.92 21.51 20.64
N ARG A 360 -4.30 22.80 20.64
CA ARG A 360 -3.96 23.72 21.72
C ARG A 360 -4.58 23.28 23.04
N GLY A 361 -3.77 23.30 24.11
CA GLY A 361 -4.23 22.87 25.43
C GLY A 361 -4.34 21.34 25.61
N LYS A 362 -3.82 20.54 24.65
CA LYS A 362 -3.80 19.08 24.70
C LYS A 362 -2.35 18.56 24.73
N PRO A 363 -1.63 18.66 25.87
CA PRO A 363 -0.18 18.40 25.92
C PRO A 363 0.20 16.98 25.53
N LEU A 364 -0.58 15.97 25.90
CA LEU A 364 -0.32 14.59 25.52
C LEU A 364 -0.45 14.37 24.00
N LEU A 365 -1.50 14.92 23.36
CA LEU A 365 -1.67 14.87 21.91
C LEU A 365 -0.51 15.55 21.18
N HIS A 366 -0.05 16.68 21.73
CA HIS A 366 1.11 17.42 21.24
C HIS A 366 2.39 16.56 21.31
N GLY A 367 2.67 15.95 22.46
CA GLY A 367 3.85 15.07 22.63
C GLY A 367 3.81 13.85 21.69
N LEU A 368 2.64 13.22 21.51
CA LEU A 368 2.47 12.08 20.62
C LEU A 368 2.67 12.47 19.14
N PHE A 369 2.18 13.65 18.74
CA PHE A 369 2.45 14.17 17.39
C PHE A 369 3.96 14.41 17.20
N LEU A 370 4.63 15.03 18.17
CA LEU A 370 6.06 15.29 18.09
C LEU A 370 6.88 14.00 18.02
N CYS A 371 6.52 12.95 18.76
CA CYS A 371 7.18 11.65 18.64
C CYS A 371 7.17 11.14 17.19
N GLY A 372 6.00 11.14 16.54
CA GLY A 372 5.88 10.71 15.14
C GLY A 372 6.59 11.67 14.18
N ALA A 373 6.43 12.98 14.37
CA ALA A 373 7.01 14.01 13.50
C ALA A 373 8.55 14.06 13.61
N CYS A 374 9.11 14.01 14.81
CA CYS A 374 10.56 14.00 15.03
C CYS A 374 11.20 12.74 14.44
N SER A 375 10.55 11.58 14.64
CA SER A 375 11.03 10.34 14.03
C SER A 375 10.98 10.40 12.51
N LEU A 376 9.91 10.91 11.91
CA LEU A 376 9.80 11.04 10.46
C LEU A 376 10.79 12.06 9.88
N ALA A 377 11.02 13.17 10.58
CA ALA A 377 12.01 14.18 10.20
C ALA A 377 13.46 13.68 10.33
N GLY A 378 13.71 12.66 11.17
CA GLY A 378 15.03 12.12 11.43
C GLY A 378 15.78 12.91 12.51
N ILE A 379 15.07 13.34 13.56
CA ILE A 379 15.69 14.04 14.70
C ILE A 379 16.41 13.03 15.61
N PRO A 380 17.63 13.32 16.10
CA PRO A 380 18.35 12.46 17.02
C PRO A 380 17.51 12.04 18.24
N GLY A 381 17.70 10.80 18.69
CA GLY A 381 16.92 10.18 19.77
C GLY A 381 15.68 9.40 19.32
N PHE A 382 15.39 9.38 18.03
CA PHE A 382 14.30 8.61 17.44
C PHE A 382 14.80 7.59 16.40
N LEU A 383 14.06 6.50 16.22
CA LEU A 383 14.40 5.45 15.26
C LEU A 383 14.60 5.98 13.82
N GLY A 384 13.83 7.03 13.45
CA GLY A 384 13.97 7.66 12.14
C GLY A 384 15.32 8.33 11.91
N TYR A 385 15.96 8.83 12.95
CA TYR A 385 17.33 9.32 12.86
C TYR A 385 18.30 8.19 12.52
N ILE A 386 18.26 7.10 13.28
CA ILE A 386 19.14 5.94 13.09
C ILE A 386 19.04 5.43 11.67
N SER A 387 17.82 5.15 11.21
CA SER A 387 17.58 4.59 9.88
C SER A 387 17.97 5.54 8.74
N LYS A 388 17.68 6.85 8.87
CA LYS A 388 18.07 7.86 7.86
C LYS A 388 19.57 8.02 7.77
N THR A 389 20.25 8.06 8.91
CA THR A 389 21.71 8.19 8.97
C THR A 389 22.37 7.01 8.26
N LEU A 390 21.96 5.77 8.56
CA LEU A 390 22.53 4.59 7.92
C LEU A 390 22.35 4.58 6.40
N VAL A 391 21.15 4.95 5.92
CA VAL A 391 20.89 5.04 4.46
C VAL A 391 21.66 6.21 3.85
N HIS A 392 21.77 7.36 4.53
CA HIS A 392 22.54 8.49 4.03
C HIS A 392 24.03 8.15 3.92
N GLU A 393 24.62 7.57 4.97
CA GLU A 393 26.04 7.18 4.97
C GLU A 393 26.32 6.12 3.90
N SER A 394 25.39 5.19 3.65
CA SER A 394 25.53 4.25 2.52
C SER A 394 25.54 4.94 1.14
N LEU A 395 24.86 6.08 0.98
CA LEU A 395 24.94 6.88 -0.23
C LEU A 395 26.26 7.65 -0.33
N VAL A 396 26.76 8.15 0.78
CA VAL A 396 28.08 8.82 0.83
C VAL A 396 29.19 7.82 0.46
N GLU A 397 29.13 6.61 1.03
CA GLU A 397 30.05 5.52 0.69
C GLU A 397 29.96 5.15 -0.80
N LEU A 398 28.74 4.95 -1.32
CA LEU A 398 28.51 4.66 -2.73
C LEU A 398 29.00 5.80 -3.66
N ALA A 399 28.84 7.07 -3.26
CA ALA A 399 29.34 8.21 -4.02
C ALA A 399 30.87 8.25 -4.04
N ALA A 400 31.51 7.92 -2.91
CA ALA A 400 32.97 7.86 -2.79
C ALA A 400 33.56 6.71 -3.62
N GLU A 401 32.95 5.51 -3.57
CA GLU A 401 33.42 4.34 -4.33
C GLU A 401 33.20 4.48 -5.84
N SER A 402 32.02 4.97 -6.25
CA SER A 402 31.67 5.09 -7.67
C SER A 402 32.28 6.30 -8.36
N GLY A 403 32.61 7.37 -7.63
CA GLY A 403 32.99 8.67 -8.18
C GLY A 403 31.90 9.32 -9.06
N SER A 404 30.65 8.84 -9.00
CA SER A 404 29.56 9.21 -9.89
C SER A 404 28.86 10.48 -9.44
N LEU A 405 28.85 11.51 -10.30
CA LEU A 405 28.06 12.73 -10.10
C LEU A 405 26.55 12.43 -9.94
N GLY A 406 26.04 11.36 -10.60
CA GLY A 406 24.66 10.95 -10.47
C GLY A 406 24.31 10.48 -9.04
N VAL A 407 25.20 9.71 -8.40
CA VAL A 407 25.02 9.26 -7.02
C VAL A 407 25.11 10.45 -6.06
N THR A 408 26.09 11.33 -6.24
CA THR A 408 26.21 12.58 -5.46
C THR A 408 24.95 13.46 -5.60
N ALA A 409 24.39 13.55 -6.80
CA ALA A 409 23.12 14.27 -6.99
C ALA A 409 21.96 13.61 -6.21
N VAL A 410 21.88 12.26 -6.16
CA VAL A 410 20.86 11.56 -5.37
C VAL A 410 21.07 11.79 -3.87
N GLU A 411 22.29 11.84 -3.37
CA GLU A 411 22.60 12.20 -1.98
C GLU A 411 22.03 13.59 -1.64
N TRP A 412 22.28 14.60 -2.48
CA TRP A 412 21.71 15.94 -2.27
C TRP A 412 20.18 15.95 -2.37
N LEU A 413 19.58 15.17 -3.27
CA LEU A 413 18.13 15.01 -3.36
C LEU A 413 17.57 14.31 -2.10
N PHE A 414 18.33 13.39 -1.49
CA PHE A 414 17.99 12.75 -0.22
C PHE A 414 17.91 13.79 0.92
N LEU A 415 18.95 14.62 1.07
CA LEU A 415 18.98 15.69 2.06
C LEU A 415 17.87 16.73 1.82
N PHE A 416 17.65 17.11 0.57
CA PHE A 416 16.59 18.05 0.18
C PHE A 416 15.20 17.50 0.52
N SER A 417 14.91 16.24 0.17
CA SER A 417 13.64 15.59 0.50
C SER A 417 13.44 15.40 2.01
N GLY A 418 14.53 15.18 2.74
CA GLY A 418 14.55 15.23 4.21
C GLY A 418 14.12 16.59 4.73
N GLY A 419 14.62 17.68 4.11
CA GLY A 419 14.21 19.04 4.40
C GLY A 419 12.73 19.30 4.08
N LEU A 420 12.24 18.90 2.91
CA LEU A 420 10.81 18.99 2.60
C LEU A 420 9.95 18.24 3.61
N THR A 421 10.45 17.09 4.12
CA THR A 421 9.77 16.33 5.18
C THR A 421 9.62 17.16 6.45
N ALA A 422 10.69 17.82 6.91
CA ALA A 422 10.65 18.72 8.05
C ALA A 422 9.70 19.91 7.79
N ALA A 423 9.69 20.47 6.58
CA ALA A 423 8.85 21.61 6.21
C ALA A 423 7.35 21.30 6.29
N TYR A 424 6.86 20.21 5.66
CA TYR A 424 5.42 19.89 5.73
C TYR A 424 4.99 19.42 7.13
N LEU A 425 5.85 18.77 7.91
CA LEU A 425 5.56 18.43 9.31
C LEU A 425 5.46 19.69 10.17
N THR A 426 6.35 20.67 9.97
CA THR A 426 6.26 21.98 10.62
C THR A 426 4.98 22.70 10.23
N LYS A 427 4.54 22.63 8.97
CA LYS A 427 3.24 23.17 8.50
C LYS A 427 2.07 22.55 9.27
N ILE A 428 2.00 21.22 9.40
CA ILE A 428 0.96 20.52 10.17
C ILE A 428 1.05 20.93 11.66
N TYR A 429 2.24 20.93 12.22
CA TYR A 429 2.47 21.26 13.61
C TYR A 429 1.99 22.68 13.97
N VAL A 430 2.38 23.67 13.16
CA VAL A 430 1.96 25.06 13.36
C VAL A 430 0.44 25.20 13.20
N ALA A 431 -0.14 24.55 12.19
CA ALA A 431 -1.60 24.56 11.99
C ALA A 431 -2.35 23.98 13.20
N LEU A 432 -1.98 22.80 13.67
CA LEU A 432 -2.71 22.12 14.74
C LEU A 432 -2.49 22.68 16.13
N PHE A 433 -1.26 23.12 16.45
CA PHE A 433 -0.90 23.41 17.85
C PHE A 433 -0.59 24.88 18.13
N TRP A 434 -0.22 25.68 17.12
CA TRP A 434 0.19 27.07 17.33
C TRP A 434 -0.83 28.11 16.87
N GLN A 435 -1.52 27.88 15.77
CA GLN A 435 -2.53 28.82 15.27
C GLN A 435 -3.73 28.90 16.22
N LYS A 436 -4.48 30.00 16.14
CA LYS A 436 -5.71 30.18 16.94
C LYS A 436 -6.76 29.18 16.47
N PRO A 437 -7.51 28.55 17.39
CA PRO A 437 -8.57 27.60 17.04
C PRO A 437 -9.71 28.30 16.30
N VAL A 438 -10.26 27.63 15.29
CA VAL A 438 -11.44 28.07 14.54
C VAL A 438 -12.69 28.00 15.41
N SER A 439 -12.78 26.98 16.26
CA SER A 439 -13.90 26.74 17.18
C SER A 439 -13.37 26.41 18.57
N PRO A 440 -14.14 26.72 19.63
CA PRO A 440 -13.75 26.31 21.00
C PRO A 440 -13.58 24.79 21.05
N THR A 441 -12.40 24.32 21.38
CA THR A 441 -12.10 22.90 21.46
C THR A 441 -12.11 22.44 22.91
N GLY A 442 -12.91 21.40 23.22
CA GLY A 442 -12.89 20.77 24.55
C GLY A 442 -11.52 20.19 24.91
N LYS A 443 -11.23 20.05 26.19
CA LYS A 443 -9.98 19.46 26.68
C LYS A 443 -9.89 17.95 26.42
N THR A 444 -11.04 17.27 26.42
CA THR A 444 -11.14 15.82 26.14
C THR A 444 -11.10 15.57 24.65
N TRP A 445 -10.19 14.69 24.19
CA TRP A 445 -9.98 14.43 22.76
C TRP A 445 -10.04 12.92 22.40
N GLY A 446 -9.98 12.06 23.41
CA GLY A 446 -9.99 10.60 23.18
C GLY A 446 -10.46 9.82 24.39
N THR A 447 -10.91 8.59 24.16
CA THR A 447 -11.18 7.62 25.20
C THR A 447 -9.86 7.10 25.80
N PRO A 448 -9.84 6.52 27.02
CA PRO A 448 -8.63 5.90 27.57
C PRO A 448 -7.99 4.87 26.62
N MET A 449 -8.82 4.12 25.88
CA MET A 449 -8.36 3.14 24.89
C MET A 449 -7.68 3.81 23.68
N THR A 450 -8.21 4.92 23.21
CA THR A 450 -7.59 5.72 22.13
C THR A 450 -6.25 6.32 22.57
N VAL A 451 -6.18 6.80 23.81
CA VAL A 451 -4.92 7.29 24.40
C VAL A 451 -3.89 6.16 24.46
N ALA A 452 -4.30 4.99 24.95
CA ALA A 452 -3.42 3.81 25.00
C ALA A 452 -2.94 3.41 23.60
N ALA A 453 -3.83 3.41 22.58
CA ALA A 453 -3.47 3.12 21.20
C ALA A 453 -2.38 4.05 20.68
N LEU A 454 -2.54 5.36 20.88
CA LEU A 454 -1.55 6.35 20.42
C LEU A 454 -0.23 6.28 21.19
N VAL A 455 -0.28 6.02 22.50
CA VAL A 455 0.94 5.83 23.31
C VAL A 455 1.68 4.58 22.86
N LEU A 456 0.98 3.45 22.68
CA LEU A 456 1.58 2.21 22.17
C LEU A 456 2.19 2.40 20.77
N ALA A 457 1.53 3.15 19.90
CA ALA A 457 2.04 3.44 18.55
C ALA A 457 3.31 4.29 18.58
N ALA A 458 3.36 5.30 19.45
CA ALA A 458 4.45 6.28 19.51
C ALA A 458 5.67 5.81 20.32
N LEU A 459 5.45 5.02 21.38
CA LEU A 459 6.49 4.61 22.33
C LEU A 459 7.69 3.87 21.70
N PRO A 460 7.54 2.96 20.73
CA PRO A 460 8.67 2.27 20.12
C PRO A 460 9.65 3.23 19.41
N LEU A 461 9.19 4.38 18.92
CA LEU A 461 10.01 5.32 18.15
C LEU A 461 11.20 5.90 18.96
N PRO A 462 10.99 6.49 20.15
CA PRO A 462 12.11 6.94 20.99
C PRO A 462 12.84 5.77 21.66
N VAL A 463 12.17 4.67 22.03
CA VAL A 463 12.82 3.53 22.68
C VAL A 463 13.89 2.92 21.78
N LEU A 464 13.56 2.62 20.53
CA LEU A 464 14.51 2.09 19.56
C LEU A 464 15.56 3.14 19.12
N GLY A 465 15.19 4.41 19.11
CA GLY A 465 16.09 5.49 18.74
C GLY A 465 17.14 5.83 19.81
N LEU A 466 16.81 5.66 21.10
CA LEU A 466 17.72 5.91 22.23
C LEU A 466 18.64 4.70 22.52
N LEU A 467 18.26 3.51 22.06
CA LEU A 467 19.01 2.27 22.27
C LEU A 467 19.44 1.65 20.92
N PRO A 468 20.19 2.38 20.06
CA PRO A 468 20.53 1.89 18.74
C PRO A 468 21.32 0.57 18.80
N HIS A 469 22.42 0.52 19.53
CA HIS A 469 23.27 -0.67 19.63
C HIS A 469 22.63 -1.81 20.44
N GLY A 470 21.78 -1.49 21.42
CA GLY A 470 21.16 -2.49 22.30
C GLY A 470 19.90 -3.14 21.71
N LEU A 471 19.14 -2.42 20.86
CA LEU A 471 17.86 -2.89 20.34
C LEU A 471 17.76 -2.75 18.82
N ALA A 472 17.98 -1.58 18.24
CA ALA A 472 17.68 -1.34 16.84
C ALA A 472 18.59 -2.16 15.91
N GLU A 473 19.90 -2.10 16.09
CA GLU A 473 20.88 -2.85 15.29
C GLU A 473 20.73 -4.38 15.43
N PRO A 474 20.61 -4.95 16.65
CA PRO A 474 20.35 -6.38 16.78
C PRO A 474 19.08 -6.86 16.10
N VAL A 475 17.99 -6.06 16.17
CA VAL A 475 16.76 -6.37 15.45
C VAL A 475 16.99 -6.35 13.94
N ALA A 476 17.65 -5.33 13.40
CA ALA A 476 17.96 -5.27 11.96
C ALA A 476 18.86 -6.42 11.51
N ALA A 477 19.83 -6.81 12.34
CA ALA A 477 20.76 -7.90 12.05
C ALA A 477 20.05 -9.25 11.81
N LEU A 478 18.90 -9.49 12.45
CA LEU A 478 18.10 -10.70 12.19
C LEU A 478 17.60 -10.78 10.74
N ALA A 479 17.43 -9.65 10.06
CA ALA A 479 16.91 -9.59 8.69
C ALA A 479 18.01 -9.66 7.62
N LEU A 480 19.29 -9.56 7.97
CA LEU A 480 20.39 -9.51 7.01
C LEU A 480 20.43 -10.69 6.04
N PRO A 481 20.23 -11.96 6.48
CA PRO A 481 20.22 -13.10 5.56
C PRO A 481 19.16 -12.97 4.46
N PHE A 482 18.01 -12.39 4.78
CA PHE A 482 16.92 -12.20 3.82
C PHE A 482 17.20 -11.08 2.81
N VAL A 483 17.83 -10.00 3.25
CA VAL A 483 18.13 -8.86 2.36
C VAL A 483 19.46 -8.96 1.64
N GLY A 484 20.21 -10.04 1.80
CA GLY A 484 21.56 -10.19 1.27
C GLY A 484 22.56 -9.19 1.87
N GLY A 485 22.35 -8.84 3.15
CA GLY A 485 23.14 -7.84 3.85
C GLY A 485 24.31 -8.43 4.64
N HIS A 486 25.32 -7.62 4.86
CA HIS A 486 26.50 -7.95 5.69
C HIS A 486 26.41 -7.31 7.07
N PRO A 487 27.03 -7.90 8.11
CA PRO A 487 27.12 -7.28 9.44
C PRO A 487 28.06 -6.07 9.41
N PHE A 488 27.91 -5.18 10.39
CA PHE A 488 28.82 -4.05 10.55
C PHE A 488 30.26 -4.54 10.83
N GLY A 489 31.22 -3.96 10.13
CA GLY A 489 32.65 -4.16 10.44
C GLY A 489 33.11 -3.37 11.67
N HIS A 490 32.47 -2.23 11.93
CA HIS A 490 32.80 -1.31 13.03
C HIS A 490 31.54 -0.75 13.66
N ALA A 491 31.61 -0.33 14.93
CA ALA A 491 30.50 0.33 15.61
C ALA A 491 30.19 1.70 14.97
N VAL A 492 28.93 1.96 14.70
CA VAL A 492 28.47 3.24 14.12
C VAL A 492 28.29 4.28 15.23
N HIS A 493 29.00 5.40 15.16
CA HIS A 493 28.90 6.50 16.12
C HIS A 493 27.83 7.50 15.70
N TYR A 494 26.55 7.24 16.00
CA TYR A 494 25.42 8.04 15.56
C TYR A 494 25.49 9.53 15.98
N LEU A 495 26.09 9.86 17.10
CA LEU A 495 26.24 11.23 17.58
C LEU A 495 27.52 11.93 17.10
N ALA A 496 28.35 11.28 16.27
CA ALA A 496 29.48 11.94 15.64
C ALA A 496 29.02 13.07 14.71
N TRP A 497 29.84 14.11 14.59
CA TRP A 497 29.51 15.29 13.78
C TRP A 497 29.23 14.93 12.30
N GLU A 498 29.94 13.98 11.76
CA GLU A 498 29.74 13.46 10.40
C GLU A 498 28.30 13.02 10.16
N ASN A 499 27.72 12.28 11.11
CA ASN A 499 26.33 11.80 11.06
C ASN A 499 25.29 12.91 11.37
N LEU A 500 25.63 13.84 12.28
CA LEU A 500 24.76 14.95 12.62
C LEU A 500 24.67 16.00 11.53
N LYS A 501 25.72 16.18 10.72
CA LYS A 501 25.81 17.16 9.64
C LYS A 501 24.67 17.00 8.63
N GLY A 502 24.39 15.77 8.18
CA GLY A 502 23.32 15.50 7.21
C GLY A 502 21.94 15.90 7.70
N VAL A 503 21.65 15.61 8.97
CA VAL A 503 20.39 16.02 9.60
C VAL A 503 20.32 17.54 9.75
N ALA A 504 21.41 18.19 10.19
CA ALA A 504 21.47 19.64 10.31
C ALA A 504 21.20 20.34 8.97
N ILE A 505 21.78 19.85 7.88
CA ILE A 505 21.52 20.36 6.52
C ILE A 505 20.03 20.17 6.17
N SER A 506 19.47 18.97 6.35
CA SER A 506 18.06 18.69 6.05
C SER A 506 17.11 19.57 6.87
N LEU A 507 17.36 19.75 8.17
CA LEU A 507 16.53 20.61 9.02
C LEU A 507 16.65 22.09 8.61
N THR A 508 17.84 22.57 8.25
CA THR A 508 18.06 23.94 7.75
C THR A 508 17.29 24.17 6.45
N ILE A 509 17.36 23.23 5.50
CA ILE A 509 16.55 23.28 4.27
C ILE A 509 15.06 23.30 4.63
N GLY A 510 14.62 22.46 5.57
CA GLY A 510 13.23 22.40 6.00
C GLY A 510 12.72 23.71 6.59
N MET A 511 13.52 24.35 7.45
CA MET A 511 13.20 25.65 8.01
C MET A 511 13.18 26.74 6.94
N ALA A 512 14.15 26.74 6.02
CA ALA A 512 14.17 27.67 4.89
C ALA A 512 12.92 27.51 4.00
N VAL A 513 12.56 26.27 3.64
CA VAL A 513 11.34 26.00 2.85
C VAL A 513 10.09 26.42 3.62
N TYR A 514 10.01 26.17 4.93
CA TYR A 514 8.85 26.57 5.71
C TYR A 514 8.71 28.11 5.79
N PHE A 515 9.77 28.85 6.13
CA PHE A 515 9.70 30.29 6.32
C PHE A 515 9.68 31.08 5.01
N LEU A 516 10.50 30.68 4.02
CA LEU A 516 10.63 31.43 2.76
C LEU A 516 9.62 31.01 1.71
N PHE A 517 9.23 29.72 1.67
CA PHE A 517 8.31 29.24 0.64
C PHE A 517 6.89 29.03 1.20
N ILE A 518 6.69 28.20 2.23
CA ILE A 518 5.34 27.90 2.72
C ILE A 518 4.69 29.18 3.27
N ARG A 519 5.40 29.92 4.13
CA ARG A 519 4.85 31.09 4.81
C ARG A 519 4.67 32.30 3.88
N LEU A 520 5.54 32.50 2.89
CA LEU A 520 5.47 33.66 1.99
C LEU A 520 4.66 33.39 0.73
N VAL A 521 4.68 32.15 0.19
CA VAL A 521 4.05 31.80 -1.09
C VAL A 521 2.75 31.01 -0.93
N LEU A 522 2.70 30.07 0.04
CA LEU A 522 1.55 29.18 0.24
C LEU A 522 0.63 29.62 1.38
N MET A 523 0.89 30.76 2.03
CA MET A 523 -0.02 31.36 3.02
C MET A 523 -0.46 32.73 2.53
N ASP A 524 -1.75 33.02 2.70
CA ASP A 524 -2.32 34.34 2.49
C ASP A 524 -2.83 34.89 3.83
N ARG A 525 -2.70 36.23 4.02
CA ARG A 525 -3.25 36.91 5.19
C ARG A 525 -4.60 37.53 4.81
N LYS A 526 -5.70 36.85 5.18
CA LYS A 526 -7.03 37.43 5.10
C LYS A 526 -7.36 38.14 6.44
N GLY A 527 -7.04 39.42 6.53
CA GLY A 527 -7.16 40.19 7.77
C GLY A 527 -6.16 39.72 8.83
N ALA A 528 -6.63 39.37 10.04
CA ALA A 528 -5.80 38.87 11.13
C ALA A 528 -5.47 37.38 11.05
N GLU A 529 -6.02 36.66 10.08
CA GLU A 529 -5.89 35.22 9.96
C GLU A 529 -5.01 34.82 8.77
N ALA A 530 -4.08 33.88 9.02
CA ALA A 530 -3.25 33.28 8.00
C ALA A 530 -3.90 31.96 7.51
N VAL A 531 -4.16 31.88 6.22
CA VAL A 531 -4.82 30.75 5.55
C VAL A 531 -3.85 30.09 4.60
N TYR A 532 -3.74 28.74 4.64
CA TYR A 532 -2.94 27.98 3.71
C TYR A 532 -3.66 27.86 2.37
N LEU A 533 -2.94 28.10 1.27
CA LEU A 533 -3.43 28.04 -0.11
C LEU A 533 -3.01 26.72 -0.75
N GLU A 534 -3.91 26.16 -1.53
CA GLU A 534 -3.61 24.99 -2.36
C GLU A 534 -3.18 25.48 -3.75
N ARG A 535 -1.85 25.52 -4.00
CA ARG A 535 -1.25 26.08 -5.22
C ARG A 535 -0.45 25.06 -6.02
N TRP A 536 -0.91 23.78 -6.03
CA TRP A 536 -0.25 22.78 -6.89
C TRP A 536 -0.38 23.17 -8.37
N PRO A 537 0.73 23.22 -9.12
CA PRO A 537 0.68 23.58 -10.53
C PRO A 537 -0.11 22.53 -11.32
N ARG A 538 -1.22 22.93 -11.95
CA ARG A 538 -2.09 22.02 -12.71
C ARG A 538 -1.37 21.30 -13.85
N TRP A 539 -0.30 21.88 -14.40
CA TRP A 539 0.50 21.24 -15.44
C TRP A 539 1.34 20.07 -14.93
N LEU A 540 1.62 20.00 -13.63
CA LEU A 540 2.29 18.88 -12.94
C LEU A 540 1.30 17.78 -12.49
N SER A 541 0.01 17.94 -12.74
CA SER A 541 -0.96 16.89 -12.45
C SER A 541 -0.77 15.72 -13.42
N LEU A 542 0.03 14.74 -12.98
CA LEU A 542 0.32 13.52 -13.75
C LEU A 542 -0.94 12.75 -14.10
N GLU A 543 -1.94 12.76 -13.20
CA GLU A 543 -3.20 12.09 -13.43
C GLU A 543 -3.93 12.66 -14.65
N GLU A 544 -4.13 13.99 -14.70
CA GLU A 544 -4.89 14.62 -15.78
C GLU A 544 -4.14 14.69 -17.09
N ARG A 545 -2.81 14.89 -17.03
CA ARG A 545 -1.97 15.15 -18.21
C ARG A 545 -1.33 13.89 -18.79
N VAL A 546 -1.09 12.86 -17.98
CA VAL A 546 -0.40 11.64 -18.42
C VAL A 546 -1.32 10.42 -18.33
N TYR A 547 -1.80 10.08 -17.10
CA TYR A 547 -2.50 8.81 -16.91
C TYR A 547 -3.86 8.75 -17.60
N ARG A 548 -4.72 9.77 -17.43
CA ARG A 548 -6.03 9.80 -18.10
C ARG A 548 -5.94 9.77 -19.62
N PRO A 549 -5.08 10.54 -20.30
CA PRO A 549 -4.89 10.43 -21.75
C PRO A 549 -4.35 9.06 -22.18
N VAL A 550 -3.36 8.51 -21.47
CA VAL A 550 -2.77 7.20 -21.80
C VAL A 550 -3.82 6.09 -21.64
N ILE A 551 -4.55 6.08 -20.53
CA ILE A 551 -5.61 5.08 -20.27
C ILE A 551 -6.72 5.21 -21.31
N ARG A 552 -7.14 6.42 -21.67
CA ARG A 552 -8.13 6.63 -22.73
C ARG A 552 -7.63 6.20 -24.10
N GLY A 553 -6.35 6.43 -24.40
CA GLY A 553 -5.70 5.96 -25.63
C GLY A 553 -5.68 4.43 -25.68
N LEU A 554 -5.21 3.79 -24.62
CA LEU A 554 -5.18 2.33 -24.50
C LEU A 554 -6.59 1.71 -24.62
N TYR A 555 -7.57 2.31 -23.96
CA TYR A 555 -8.97 1.88 -24.05
C TYR A 555 -9.51 1.97 -25.49
N ARG A 556 -9.18 3.05 -26.23
CA ARG A 556 -9.58 3.18 -27.65
C ARG A 556 -8.93 2.09 -28.51
N VAL A 557 -7.63 1.85 -28.33
CA VAL A 557 -6.91 0.80 -29.06
C VAL A 557 -7.50 -0.57 -28.73
N LEU A 558 -7.71 -0.88 -27.44
CA LEU A 558 -8.29 -2.15 -27.00
C LEU A 558 -9.70 -2.34 -27.60
N ASN A 559 -10.54 -1.31 -27.58
CA ASN A 559 -11.87 -1.36 -28.18
C ASN A 559 -11.82 -1.63 -29.70
N VAL A 560 -10.88 -1.01 -30.42
CA VAL A 560 -10.71 -1.28 -31.86
C VAL A 560 -10.30 -2.72 -32.09
N VAL A 561 -9.32 -3.21 -31.35
CA VAL A 561 -8.85 -4.61 -31.43
C VAL A 561 -9.97 -5.58 -31.08
N MET A 562 -10.69 -5.35 -29.96
CA MET A 562 -11.79 -6.21 -29.54
C MET A 562 -12.94 -6.25 -30.55
N ARG A 563 -13.29 -5.10 -31.14
CA ARG A 563 -14.29 -5.06 -32.23
C ARG A 563 -13.81 -5.86 -33.44
N ALA A 564 -12.58 -5.68 -33.86
CA ALA A 564 -12.02 -6.45 -34.98
C ALA A 564 -12.02 -7.96 -34.69
N VAL A 565 -11.72 -8.39 -33.48
CA VAL A 565 -11.80 -9.79 -33.07
C VAL A 565 -13.24 -10.29 -33.06
N CYS A 566 -14.20 -9.52 -32.52
CA CYS A 566 -15.62 -9.89 -32.55
C CYS A 566 -16.15 -9.99 -33.98
N ASP A 567 -15.84 -9.00 -34.84
CA ASP A 567 -16.23 -9.03 -36.24
C ASP A 567 -15.63 -10.24 -36.99
N ALA A 568 -14.37 -10.59 -36.71
CA ALA A 568 -13.72 -11.76 -37.27
C ALA A 568 -14.38 -13.08 -36.79
N LEU A 569 -14.75 -13.17 -35.50
CA LEU A 569 -15.47 -14.32 -34.94
C LEU A 569 -16.87 -14.43 -35.53
N ASP A 570 -17.61 -13.34 -35.65
CA ASP A 570 -18.92 -13.32 -36.31
C ASP A 570 -18.84 -13.75 -37.79
N PHE A 571 -17.81 -13.27 -38.49
CA PHE A 571 -17.54 -13.74 -39.86
C PHE A 571 -17.27 -15.23 -39.91
N LEU A 572 -16.44 -15.77 -39.00
CA LEU A 572 -16.18 -17.23 -38.92
C LEU A 572 -17.45 -18.05 -38.65
N VAL A 573 -18.29 -17.55 -37.72
CA VAL A 573 -19.58 -18.18 -37.42
C VAL A 573 -20.51 -18.17 -38.66
N LEU A 574 -20.55 -17.05 -39.38
CA LEU A 574 -21.32 -16.93 -40.61
C LEU A 574 -20.82 -17.90 -41.72
N VAL A 575 -19.51 -17.99 -41.87
CA VAL A 575 -18.90 -18.97 -42.82
C VAL A 575 -19.18 -20.38 -42.40
N ALA A 576 -19.00 -20.73 -41.12
CA ALA A 576 -19.30 -22.07 -40.60
C ALA A 576 -20.79 -22.42 -40.80
N ARG A 577 -21.69 -21.48 -40.52
CA ARG A 577 -23.14 -21.64 -40.73
C ARG A 577 -23.47 -21.87 -42.20
N ARG A 578 -22.83 -21.14 -43.12
CA ARG A 578 -23.05 -21.34 -44.57
C ARG A 578 -22.48 -22.65 -45.06
N THR A 579 -21.37 -23.15 -44.52
CA THR A 579 -20.70 -24.37 -44.96
C THR A 579 -21.36 -25.62 -44.42
N PHE A 580 -21.68 -25.62 -43.11
CA PHE A 580 -22.21 -26.82 -42.42
C PHE A 580 -23.75 -26.93 -42.37
N LEU A 581 -24.49 -25.82 -42.57
CA LEU A 581 -25.96 -25.81 -42.49
C LEU A 581 -26.63 -25.62 -43.85
N ARG A 582 -25.90 -25.87 -44.95
CA ARG A 582 -26.39 -25.67 -46.34
C ARG A 582 -27.51 -26.62 -46.75
N ASP A 583 -27.82 -27.64 -45.95
CA ASP A 583 -28.81 -28.71 -46.29
C ASP A 583 -30.14 -28.63 -45.53
N SER A 584 -30.40 -27.62 -44.77
CA SER A 584 -31.74 -27.43 -44.18
C SER A 584 -32.53 -26.40 -44.97
N ARG A 585 -33.41 -26.87 -45.86
CA ARG A 585 -34.42 -26.04 -46.53
C ARG A 585 -35.14 -25.16 -45.48
N PRO A 586 -35.33 -23.87 -45.70
CA PRO A 586 -36.00 -23.01 -44.76
C PRO A 586 -37.45 -23.51 -44.63
N ARG A 587 -37.82 -24.12 -43.48
CA ARG A 587 -39.22 -24.21 -43.09
C ARG A 587 -39.71 -22.78 -43.03
N ARG A 588 -40.75 -22.46 -43.81
CA ARG A 588 -41.47 -21.18 -43.74
C ARG A 588 -41.85 -20.91 -42.29
N HIS A 589 -41.04 -20.19 -41.60
CA HIS A 589 -41.46 -19.58 -40.32
C HIS A 589 -42.52 -18.53 -40.62
N ARG A 590 -43.72 -18.81 -40.16
CA ARG A 590 -44.72 -17.73 -39.97
C ARG A 590 -44.07 -16.62 -39.20
N SER A 591 -44.25 -15.38 -39.67
CA SER A 591 -43.64 -14.21 -39.07
C SER A 591 -43.97 -14.13 -37.57
N PRO A 592 -43.05 -13.64 -36.72
CA PRO A 592 -43.34 -13.46 -35.29
C PRO A 592 -44.60 -12.67 -35.02
N ARG A 593 -45.02 -11.80 -35.94
CA ARG A 593 -46.27 -11.03 -35.88
C ARG A 593 -47.52 -11.89 -35.91
N SER A 594 -47.56 -13.00 -36.68
CA SER A 594 -48.77 -13.86 -36.74
C SER A 594 -48.89 -14.76 -35.51
N ALA A 595 -47.82 -15.14 -34.86
CA ALA A 595 -47.82 -15.87 -33.59
C ALA A 595 -48.27 -14.95 -32.43
N MET A 596 -47.87 -13.66 -32.46
CA MET A 596 -48.22 -12.64 -31.45
C MET A 596 -49.71 -12.28 -31.52
N ILE A 597 -50.29 -12.21 -32.72
CA ILE A 597 -51.74 -11.90 -32.90
C ILE A 597 -52.60 -13.07 -32.39
N HIS A 598 -52.15 -14.34 -32.53
CA HIS A 598 -52.91 -15.49 -32.04
C HIS A 598 -52.83 -15.67 -30.51
N ALA A 599 -51.74 -15.21 -29.85
CA ALA A 599 -51.59 -15.19 -28.39
C ALA A 599 -52.44 -14.08 -27.72
N MET A 600 -52.68 -13.00 -28.45
CA MET A 600 -53.48 -11.85 -27.93
C MET A 600 -55.00 -12.07 -27.88
N THR A 601 -55.51 -13.15 -28.53
CA THR A 601 -56.96 -13.39 -28.62
C THR A 601 -57.49 -14.36 -27.55
N HIS A 602 -56.67 -15.05 -26.78
CA HIS A 602 -57.15 -15.94 -25.72
C HIS A 602 -56.33 -15.80 -24.44
N GLY A 603 -56.81 -14.97 -23.55
CA GLY A 603 -56.72 -15.05 -22.08
C GLY A 603 -55.33 -15.25 -21.47
N GLY A 604 -54.63 -14.14 -21.16
CA GLY A 604 -53.38 -14.21 -20.40
C GLY A 604 -52.71 -12.87 -20.08
N GLN A 605 -53.51 -11.76 -20.07
CA GLN A 605 -52.93 -10.42 -19.97
C GLN A 605 -52.18 -10.07 -18.66
N ARG A 606 -52.35 -10.84 -17.58
CA ARG A 606 -51.65 -10.57 -16.30
C ARG A 606 -50.24 -11.19 -16.23
N THR A 607 -50.03 -12.37 -16.80
CA THR A 607 -48.75 -13.07 -16.75
C THR A 607 -47.71 -12.53 -17.75
N GLU A 608 -48.15 -11.98 -18.89
CA GLU A 608 -47.26 -11.39 -19.89
C GLU A 608 -46.76 -10.01 -19.47
N GLN A 609 -47.55 -9.23 -18.77
CA GLN A 609 -47.19 -7.91 -18.27
C GLN A 609 -46.15 -8.04 -17.12
N GLU A 610 -46.37 -8.99 -16.20
CA GLU A 610 -45.41 -9.31 -15.15
C GLU A 610 -44.07 -9.89 -15.70
N ALA A 611 -44.11 -10.67 -16.76
CA ALA A 611 -42.91 -11.20 -17.43
C ALA A 611 -42.18 -10.10 -18.20
N ALA A 612 -42.90 -9.19 -18.86
CA ALA A 612 -42.35 -8.02 -19.56
C ALA A 612 -41.69 -7.02 -18.58
N ASP A 613 -42.36 -6.76 -17.43
CA ASP A 613 -41.84 -5.90 -16.39
C ASP A 613 -40.58 -6.51 -15.71
N ARG A 614 -40.57 -7.82 -15.48
CA ARG A 614 -39.36 -8.54 -14.99
C ARG A 614 -38.24 -8.49 -16.00
N LEU A 615 -38.54 -8.69 -17.30
CA LEU A 615 -37.52 -8.62 -18.37
C LEU A 615 -36.99 -7.19 -18.53
N GLY A 616 -37.90 -6.18 -18.44
CA GLY A 616 -37.55 -4.75 -18.41
C GLY A 616 -36.61 -4.41 -17.24
N THR A 617 -36.96 -4.90 -16.05
CA THR A 617 -36.15 -4.70 -14.83
C THR A 617 -34.79 -5.37 -14.94
N ILE A 618 -34.72 -6.59 -15.53
CA ILE A 618 -33.46 -7.31 -15.77
C ILE A 618 -32.62 -6.56 -16.81
N LEU A 619 -33.22 -6.10 -17.92
CA LEU A 619 -32.53 -5.33 -18.95
C LEU A 619 -32.02 -3.98 -18.46
N ASP A 620 -32.81 -3.28 -17.63
CA ASP A 620 -32.38 -2.03 -16.99
C ASP A 620 -31.27 -2.26 -15.96
N THR A 621 -31.35 -3.37 -15.23
CA THR A 621 -30.29 -3.77 -14.31
C THR A 621 -29.02 -4.11 -15.07
N LEU A 622 -29.10 -4.90 -16.15
CA LEU A 622 -27.97 -5.21 -17.03
C LEU A 622 -27.36 -3.95 -17.69
N ARG A 623 -28.19 -2.99 -18.15
CA ARG A 623 -27.71 -1.70 -18.68
C ARG A 623 -27.01 -0.86 -17.62
N ARG A 624 -27.51 -0.83 -16.39
CA ARG A 624 -26.83 -0.17 -15.26
C ARG A 624 -25.53 -0.86 -14.91
N MET A 625 -25.47 -2.20 -15.05
CA MET A 625 -24.26 -3.01 -14.86
C MET A 625 -23.25 -2.80 -15.99
N GLU A 626 -23.66 -2.72 -17.25
CA GLU A 626 -22.79 -2.37 -18.40
C GLU A 626 -22.16 -0.97 -18.26
N GLY A 627 -22.87 0.00 -17.66
CA GLY A 627 -22.34 1.34 -17.38
C GLY A 627 -21.38 1.39 -16.18
N SER A 628 -21.27 0.33 -15.39
CA SER A 628 -20.41 0.27 -14.21
C SER A 628 -19.05 -0.37 -14.53
N LEU A 629 -18.07 0.48 -14.83
CA LEU A 629 -16.68 0.06 -15.02
C LEU A 629 -16.17 -0.77 -13.83
N SER A 630 -16.65 -0.47 -12.61
CA SER A 630 -16.32 -1.19 -11.38
C SER A 630 -16.86 -2.62 -11.35
N TYR A 631 -18.07 -2.84 -11.88
CA TYR A 631 -18.66 -4.18 -11.93
C TYR A 631 -18.01 -5.04 -13.01
N ALA A 632 -17.78 -4.49 -14.19
CA ALA A 632 -17.06 -5.19 -15.26
C ALA A 632 -15.64 -5.56 -14.83
N LEU A 633 -14.97 -4.65 -14.11
CA LEU A 633 -13.64 -4.92 -13.56
C LEU A 633 -13.68 -6.00 -12.46
N LEU A 634 -14.67 -5.95 -11.57
CA LEU A 634 -14.87 -6.95 -10.52
C LEU A 634 -15.15 -8.35 -11.12
N MET A 635 -16.01 -8.44 -12.13
CA MET A 635 -16.32 -9.68 -12.81
C MET A 635 -15.12 -10.22 -13.63
N ALA A 636 -14.36 -9.32 -14.27
CA ALA A 636 -13.11 -9.69 -14.94
C ALA A 636 -12.07 -10.23 -13.94
N CYS A 637 -11.93 -9.58 -12.78
CA CYS A 637 -11.05 -10.05 -11.69
C CYS A 637 -11.49 -11.42 -11.16
N LEU A 638 -12.78 -11.60 -10.92
CA LEU A 638 -13.34 -12.88 -10.43
C LEU A 638 -13.15 -13.98 -11.45
N GLY A 639 -13.43 -13.72 -12.73
CA GLY A 639 -13.19 -14.64 -13.83
C GLY A 639 -11.72 -14.98 -14.00
N LEU A 640 -10.84 -13.99 -13.89
CA LEU A 640 -9.39 -14.18 -13.94
C LEU A 640 -8.86 -14.99 -12.75
N CYS A 641 -9.35 -14.72 -11.54
CA CYS A 641 -9.01 -15.50 -10.35
C CYS A 641 -9.44 -16.96 -10.50
N ILE A 642 -10.64 -17.22 -11.06
CA ILE A 642 -11.13 -18.58 -11.33
C ILE A 642 -10.26 -19.27 -12.38
N VAL A 643 -9.97 -18.58 -13.50
CA VAL A 643 -9.09 -19.11 -14.55
C VAL A 643 -7.69 -19.38 -14.01
N LEU A 644 -7.19 -18.50 -13.15
CA LEU A 644 -5.88 -18.61 -12.50
C LEU A 644 -5.82 -19.83 -11.58
N VAL A 645 -6.86 -20.03 -10.76
CA VAL A 645 -7.01 -21.23 -9.91
C VAL A 645 -7.10 -22.48 -10.76
N CYS A 646 -7.87 -22.47 -11.86
CA CYS A 646 -7.98 -23.61 -12.77
C CYS A 646 -6.65 -23.92 -13.47
N ILE A 647 -5.90 -22.90 -13.94
CA ILE A 647 -4.59 -23.07 -14.56
C ILE A 647 -3.58 -23.61 -13.53
N LEU A 648 -3.59 -23.07 -12.31
CA LEU A 648 -2.71 -23.54 -11.24
C LEU A 648 -3.01 -24.99 -10.85
N LEU A 649 -4.28 -25.38 -10.75
CA LEU A 649 -4.69 -26.77 -10.49
C LEU A 649 -4.36 -27.72 -11.65
N TYR A 650 -4.13 -27.20 -12.86
CA TYR A 650 -3.77 -28.01 -14.04
C TYR A 650 -2.25 -28.10 -14.24
N VAL A 651 -1.50 -27.10 -13.82
CA VAL A 651 -0.03 -26.98 -14.02
C VAL A 651 0.76 -27.55 -12.84
N PHE A 652 0.16 -27.59 -11.65
CA PHE A 652 0.74 -28.15 -10.41
C PHE A 652 -0.09 -29.33 -9.92
#